data_0f141f29d50da3699c9e11730967a40d
#
_entry.id   0f141f29d50da3699c9e11730967a40d
#
_cell.length_a   1.000
_cell.length_b   1.000
_cell.length_c   1.000
_cell.angle_alpha   90.00
_cell.angle_beta   90.00
_cell.angle_gamma   90.00
#
_symmetry.space_group_name_H-M   'P 1'
#
loop_
_entity.id
_entity.type
_entity.pdbx_description
1 polymer ?
#
loop_
_entity_poly.entity_id
_entity_poly.type
_entity_poly.pdbx_seq_one_letter_code
_entity_poly.pdbx_strand_id
1 'polypeptide(L)'
;MRLEAPGRDYRRYQMEEYGGVDVRLYRIPDPMAFLRQQKNLHRIVVQPQYLGDGLNNTLTWLWDNWYGKSRRVMQRTFSSQSRQNVTQALPELQLGNAIIKPSRYVQNNQFSPLKKYPLVKQFRYPLWQAKPFEPQQGVKLEGASSNFISPQPGNIYIPLGQQEPGLYLVEAMVGGYRATTVVFVSDTVALSKVSGKELLVWTAGKKQGEAKPGSEILWTDGLGVMTRGVTDDSGTLQLQHISPERSYILGKDAEGGVFVSENFFYESEIYNTRLYIFTDRPLYRAGDRVDVKVIGREFHDPLHSSPIVSAPAKLSVLDANGSLLQTVNVTLDARNGGQGSFRLPENAVAGGYELRLAYRNQVYSSSFRVANYIKPHFEIGLALAKKEFKTGEAVSGKLQLLYPDGEPVKNARVQLSLRAQQLSMVGNDLRYAGRFPVSLEGSETVSDASGHVALNLPAADKPSRYLLTVSASDGAAYRVTTTKEILIERGLAHYSLSTAAQYSNSGESVVFRYAALESSKQVPVTYEWLRLEDRTSHSGELPSGGKSFTVNFAKPGNYNLTLRDKDGLILAGLSHAVSGKGSTAHTGTVDIVADKTLYQPGETAKMLITFPEPIDEALLTLERDRVEQQSLLSHPANWLTLQRLNDTQYEARVPVSNSFAPNITFSVLYTRNGQYSFQNAGIKVAVPQLDIRVKTDKTHYQPGELVNVELT
;
A
#
# COMPACT_ATOMS: atom_id res chain seq x y z
N MET A 1 8.96 25.03 12.87
CA MET A 1 10.01 24.99 11.81
C MET A 1 11.16 24.09 12.27
N ARG A 2 11.65 23.20 11.42
CA ARG A 2 12.82 22.34 11.68
C ARG A 2 14.04 22.97 11.02
N LEU A 3 15.13 23.11 11.76
CA LEU A 3 16.41 23.60 11.27
C LEU A 3 17.44 22.48 11.35
N GLU A 4 18.07 22.18 10.23
CA GLU A 4 19.18 21.23 10.13
C GLU A 4 20.49 21.99 10.01
N ALA A 5 21.46 21.65 10.87
CA ALA A 5 22.80 22.17 10.79
C ALA A 5 23.80 21.09 10.37
N PRO A 6 24.76 21.38 9.48
CA PRO A 6 25.80 20.44 9.12
C PRO A 6 26.65 20.07 10.34
N GLY A 7 26.71 18.78 10.68
CA GLY A 7 27.31 18.29 11.92
C GLY A 7 28.79 18.63 12.14
N ARG A 8 29.54 18.90 11.06
CA ARG A 8 30.95 19.32 11.14
C ARG A 8 31.13 20.76 11.60
N ASP A 9 30.27 21.67 11.17
CA ASP A 9 30.36 23.09 11.50
C ASP A 9 29.90 23.36 12.93
N TYR A 10 29.01 22.54 13.46
CA TYR A 10 28.44 22.69 14.77
C TYR A 10 29.45 22.41 15.91
N ARG A 11 30.27 21.39 15.79
CA ARG A 11 31.31 21.06 16.78
C ARG A 11 32.45 22.08 16.83
N ARG A 12 32.70 22.77 15.71
CA ARG A 12 33.80 23.72 15.56
C ARG A 12 33.48 25.09 16.15
N TYR A 13 32.18 25.37 16.33
CA TYR A 13 31.67 26.67 16.72
C TYR A 13 30.84 26.60 18.00
N GLN A 14 31.34 25.91 19.00
CA GLN A 14 30.78 25.91 20.38
C GLN A 14 30.76 27.33 20.93
N MET A 15 29.77 28.18 20.49
CA MET A 15 30.13 29.45 20.79
C MET A 15 29.04 30.43 20.95
N GLU A 16 29.34 31.46 21.71
CA GLU A 16 28.56 32.66 21.93
C GLU A 16 27.92 33.21 20.64
N GLU A 17 28.60 33.05 19.50
CA GLU A 17 28.11 33.51 18.20
C GLU A 17 26.99 32.68 17.61
N TYR A 18 26.95 31.42 17.95
CA TYR A 18 25.96 30.44 17.47
C TYR A 18 24.96 30.08 18.57
N GLY A 19 24.95 30.83 19.66
CA GLY A 19 24.04 30.62 20.77
C GLY A 19 22.58 30.85 20.45
N GLY A 20 22.27 31.43 19.29
CA GLY A 20 20.91 31.68 18.85
C GLY A 20 20.73 31.69 17.34
N VAL A 21 19.51 31.41 16.90
CA VAL A 21 19.05 31.60 15.51
C VAL A 21 18.25 32.89 15.45
N ASP A 22 18.64 33.81 14.57
CA ASP A 22 17.81 34.95 14.23
C ASP A 22 16.77 34.53 13.21
N VAL A 23 15.50 34.68 13.54
CA VAL A 23 14.37 34.27 12.70
C VAL A 23 13.58 35.48 12.26
N ARG A 24 13.29 35.57 10.98
CA ARG A 24 12.37 36.55 10.42
C ARG A 24 11.25 35.82 9.70
N LEU A 25 10.04 36.25 9.97
CA LEU A 25 8.83 35.75 9.37
C LEU A 25 8.19 36.82 8.52
N TYR A 26 8.02 36.56 7.23
CA TYR A 26 7.38 37.49 6.29
C TYR A 26 6.10 36.87 5.79
N ARG A 27 5.06 37.68 5.60
CA ARG A 27 3.83 37.25 4.92
C ARG A 27 4.01 37.43 3.41
N ILE A 28 3.56 36.44 2.64
CA ILE A 28 3.54 36.53 1.19
C ILE A 28 2.15 37.05 0.77
N PRO A 29 2.06 38.28 0.20
CA PRO A 29 0.75 38.91 -0.09
C PRO A 29 -0.07 38.14 -1.14
N ASP A 30 0.60 37.63 -2.18
CA ASP A 30 -0.01 36.80 -3.22
C ASP A 30 0.66 35.43 -3.24
N PRO A 31 0.16 34.48 -2.42
CA PRO A 31 0.76 33.15 -2.32
C PRO A 31 0.69 32.35 -3.61
N MET A 32 -0.40 32.45 -4.37
CA MET A 32 -0.57 31.67 -5.58
C MET A 32 0.33 32.16 -6.72
N ALA A 33 0.52 33.47 -6.86
CA ALA A 33 1.49 34.01 -7.80
C ALA A 33 2.93 33.66 -7.40
N PHE A 34 3.24 33.69 -6.11
CA PHE A 34 4.53 33.29 -5.60
C PHE A 34 4.85 31.83 -5.90
N LEU A 35 3.91 30.91 -5.61
CA LEU A 35 4.08 29.47 -5.83
C LEU A 35 4.22 29.12 -7.32
N ARG A 36 3.47 29.78 -8.19
CA ARG A 36 3.57 29.61 -9.66
C ARG A 36 4.94 29.99 -10.23
N GLN A 37 5.65 30.90 -9.59
CA GLN A 37 6.97 31.37 -10.03
C GLN A 37 8.12 30.47 -9.55
N GLN A 38 7.87 29.50 -8.66
CA GLN A 38 8.90 28.62 -8.12
C GLN A 38 9.29 27.58 -9.15
N LYS A 39 10.58 27.49 -9.46
CA LYS A 39 11.15 26.46 -10.34
C LYS A 39 11.38 25.11 -9.64
N ASN A 40 11.40 25.11 -8.32
CA ASN A 40 11.58 23.90 -7.53
C ASN A 40 11.00 24.14 -6.13
N LEU A 41 9.92 23.44 -5.83
CA LEU A 41 9.24 23.57 -4.53
C LEU A 41 10.04 22.99 -3.36
N HIS A 42 10.98 22.09 -3.61
CA HIS A 42 11.88 21.55 -2.58
C HIS A 42 13.07 22.48 -2.27
N ARG A 43 13.35 23.43 -3.13
CA ARG A 43 14.41 24.43 -2.97
C ARG A 43 13.89 25.81 -3.29
N ILE A 44 13.13 26.37 -2.37
CA ILE A 44 12.69 27.75 -2.49
C ILE A 44 13.88 28.65 -2.19
N VAL A 45 14.48 29.17 -3.23
CA VAL A 45 15.57 30.14 -3.15
C VAL A 45 14.96 31.51 -3.35
N VAL A 46 14.82 32.26 -2.26
CA VAL A 46 14.48 33.68 -2.35
C VAL A 46 15.75 34.45 -2.68
N GLN A 47 15.84 34.89 -3.91
CA GLN A 47 16.89 35.85 -4.26
C GLN A 47 16.59 37.19 -3.64
N PRO A 48 17.58 37.83 -3.00
CA PRO A 48 17.42 39.23 -2.58
C PRO A 48 17.08 40.08 -3.80
N GLN A 49 15.93 40.74 -3.76
CA GLN A 49 15.55 41.66 -4.81
C GLN A 49 16.26 43.00 -4.56
N TYR A 50 17.17 43.27 -5.43
CA TYR A 50 17.81 44.61 -5.45
C TYR A 50 16.86 45.57 -6.18
N LEU A 51 16.77 46.79 -5.67
CA LEU A 51 15.91 47.81 -6.27
C LEU A 51 16.50 48.26 -7.61
N GLY A 52 15.74 48.08 -8.68
CA GLY A 52 16.07 48.53 -10.05
C GLY A 52 16.57 47.39 -10.96
N ASP A 53 16.29 47.51 -12.23
CA ASP A 53 16.80 46.59 -13.27
C ASP A 53 18.08 47.18 -13.88
N GLY A 54 19.12 46.36 -14.04
CA GLY A 54 20.31 46.77 -14.80
C GLY A 54 21.64 46.62 -14.07
N LEU A 55 22.65 47.36 -14.55
CA LEU A 55 24.07 47.27 -14.11
C LEU A 55 24.23 47.41 -12.59
N ASN A 56 23.47 48.29 -11.93
CA ASN A 56 23.51 48.48 -10.49
C ASN A 56 23.11 47.23 -9.69
N ASN A 57 22.16 46.47 -10.16
CA ASN A 57 21.76 45.22 -9.51
C ASN A 57 22.83 44.13 -9.62
N THR A 58 23.46 44.04 -10.77
CA THR A 58 24.54 43.09 -11.00
C THR A 58 25.76 43.42 -10.14
N LEU A 59 26.12 44.71 -10.05
CA LEU A 59 27.21 45.17 -9.21
C LEU A 59 26.91 44.99 -7.72
N THR A 60 25.69 45.25 -7.27
CA THR A 60 25.29 45.04 -5.88
C THR A 60 25.26 43.52 -5.56
N TRP A 61 24.78 42.71 -6.45
CA TRP A 61 24.80 41.24 -6.31
C TRP A 61 26.25 40.71 -6.25
N LEU A 62 27.13 41.16 -7.16
CA LEU A 62 28.56 40.81 -7.15
C LEU A 62 29.23 41.28 -5.86
N TRP A 63 28.96 42.49 -5.42
CA TRP A 63 29.49 43.03 -4.19
C TRP A 63 29.03 42.23 -2.97
N ASP A 64 27.75 41.95 -2.83
CA ASP A 64 27.20 41.18 -1.71
C ASP A 64 27.69 39.72 -1.72
N ASN A 65 27.80 39.11 -2.88
CA ASN A 65 28.36 37.75 -2.99
C ASN A 65 29.87 37.69 -2.76
N TRP A 66 30.61 38.62 -3.33
CA TRP A 66 32.08 38.63 -3.19
C TRP A 66 32.48 39.15 -1.81
N TYR A 67 31.99 40.28 -1.41
CA TYR A 67 32.28 40.88 -0.12
C TYR A 67 31.72 40.08 1.05
N GLY A 68 30.50 39.60 0.93
CA GLY A 68 29.89 38.73 1.95
C GLY A 68 30.59 37.39 2.11
N LYS A 69 31.06 36.78 1.00
CA LYS A 69 31.89 35.55 1.06
C LYS A 69 33.29 35.84 1.66
N SER A 70 33.94 36.86 1.18
CA SER A 70 35.30 37.25 1.68
C SER A 70 35.25 37.64 3.15
N ARG A 71 34.25 38.40 3.56
CA ARG A 71 34.04 38.77 4.96
C ARG A 71 33.74 37.56 5.85
N ARG A 72 32.97 36.61 5.37
CA ARG A 72 32.72 35.32 6.07
C ARG A 72 34.01 34.53 6.27
N VAL A 73 34.83 34.44 5.25
CA VAL A 73 36.13 33.76 5.33
C VAL A 73 37.07 34.51 6.31
N MET A 74 37.17 35.81 6.20
CA MET A 74 37.99 36.62 7.11
C MET A 74 37.51 36.53 8.57
N GLN A 75 36.19 36.57 8.81
CA GLN A 75 35.63 36.45 10.14
C GLN A 75 35.80 35.05 10.75
N ARG A 76 35.94 34.01 9.93
CA ARG A 76 36.29 32.65 10.38
C ARG A 76 37.74 32.53 10.79
N THR A 77 38.61 33.37 10.23
CA THR A 77 40.08 33.29 10.40
C THR A 77 40.59 34.17 11.52
N PHE A 78 39.90 35.28 11.87
CA PHE A 78 40.29 36.20 12.91
C PHE A 78 39.83 35.79 14.30
N SER A 79 40.65 36.09 15.31
CA SER A 79 40.44 35.73 16.70
C SER A 79 39.18 36.36 17.34
N SER A 80 38.72 35.77 18.42
CA SER A 80 37.53 36.22 19.17
C SER A 80 37.51 37.68 19.55
N GLN A 81 38.69 38.29 19.74
CA GLN A 81 38.85 39.69 20.15
C GLN A 81 38.43 40.70 19.09
N SER A 82 38.71 40.42 17.80
CA SER A 82 38.25 41.27 16.68
C SER A 82 36.74 41.18 16.49
N ARG A 83 36.15 40.12 17.01
CA ARG A 83 34.73 39.84 16.88
C ARG A 83 33.87 40.57 17.90
N GLN A 84 34.44 40.87 19.09
CA GLN A 84 33.75 41.59 20.15
C GLN A 84 33.59 43.07 19.87
N ASN A 85 34.49 43.67 19.10
CA ASN A 85 34.52 45.11 18.85
C ASN A 85 33.50 45.63 17.82
N VAL A 86 32.66 44.74 17.22
CA VAL A 86 31.71 45.11 16.16
C VAL A 86 30.27 45.07 16.64
N THR A 87 30.01 44.83 17.90
CA THR A 87 28.67 44.76 18.47
C THR A 87 28.12 46.16 18.81
N GLN A 88 27.35 46.74 17.90
CA GLN A 88 26.38 47.77 18.27
C GLN A 88 25.22 47.12 19.04
N ALA A 89 24.76 47.80 20.08
CA ALA A 89 23.71 47.36 20.96
C ALA A 89 22.35 47.34 20.25
N LEU A 90 21.99 46.20 19.70
CA LEU A 90 20.60 45.91 19.40
C LEU A 90 19.90 45.39 20.66
N PRO A 91 18.60 45.66 20.81
CA PRO A 91 17.87 45.20 21.98
C PRO A 91 17.96 43.69 22.14
N GLU A 92 18.16 43.26 23.37
CA GLU A 92 18.09 41.87 23.76
C GLU A 92 16.65 41.39 23.60
N LEU A 93 16.48 40.17 23.08
CA LEU A 93 15.17 39.54 22.95
C LEU A 93 14.97 38.62 24.15
N GLN A 94 13.85 38.80 24.83
CA GLN A 94 13.43 37.88 25.88
C GLN A 94 12.52 36.81 25.31
N LEU A 95 12.87 35.55 25.53
CA LEU A 95 12.08 34.40 25.09
C LEU A 95 11.93 33.46 26.29
N GLY A 96 10.79 33.52 26.96
CA GLY A 96 10.63 32.89 28.27
C GLY A 96 11.63 33.44 29.29
N ASN A 97 12.39 32.58 29.94
CA ASN A 97 13.42 32.97 30.90
C ASN A 97 14.79 33.22 30.25
N ALA A 98 14.91 33.10 28.93
CA ALA A 98 16.16 33.27 28.22
C ALA A 98 16.28 34.69 27.66
N ILE A 99 17.43 35.36 27.94
CA ILE A 99 17.82 36.61 27.31
C ILE A 99 18.77 36.27 26.17
N ILE A 100 18.37 36.62 24.96
CA ILE A 100 19.08 36.26 23.74
C ILE A 100 19.61 37.52 23.09
N LYS A 101 20.93 37.60 22.97
CA LYS A 101 21.62 38.74 22.32
C LYS A 101 21.53 38.61 20.79
N PRO A 102 21.38 39.75 20.09
CA PRO A 102 21.39 39.76 18.65
C PRO A 102 22.70 39.20 18.06
N SER A 103 22.59 38.37 16.99
CA SER A 103 23.78 37.97 16.24
C SER A 103 24.43 39.18 15.56
N ARG A 104 25.75 39.29 15.67
CA ARG A 104 26.50 40.38 15.00
C ARG A 104 26.30 40.43 13.49
N TYR A 105 26.00 39.29 12.84
CA TYR A 105 25.73 39.22 11.39
C TYR A 105 24.42 39.91 11.00
N VAL A 106 23.43 39.88 11.87
CA VAL A 106 22.18 40.61 11.72
C VAL A 106 22.39 42.08 12.05
N GLN A 107 23.20 42.38 13.08
CA GLN A 107 23.53 43.74 13.50
C GLN A 107 24.28 44.52 12.41
N ASN A 108 25.18 43.88 11.71
CA ASN A 108 26.00 44.46 10.65
C ASN A 108 25.31 44.52 9.29
N ASN A 109 23.99 44.38 9.22
CA ASN A 109 23.20 44.37 7.97
C ASN A 109 23.69 43.40 6.89
N GLN A 110 24.46 42.37 7.28
CA GLN A 110 24.94 41.38 6.32
C GLN A 110 23.78 40.58 5.68
N PHE A 111 22.69 40.45 6.40
CA PHE A 111 21.45 39.91 5.92
C PHE A 111 20.34 40.93 6.08
N SER A 112 20.25 41.87 5.15
CA SER A 112 19.17 42.87 5.13
C SER A 112 17.80 42.21 5.05
N PRO A 113 16.78 42.77 5.72
CA PRO A 113 15.42 42.28 5.57
C PRO A 113 14.95 42.33 4.11
N LEU A 114 14.10 41.41 3.75
CA LEU A 114 13.50 41.33 2.41
C LEU A 114 12.49 42.46 2.24
N LYS A 115 12.77 43.43 1.35
CA LYS A 115 11.91 44.61 1.15
C LYS A 115 10.60 44.31 0.47
N LYS A 116 10.53 43.20 -0.29
CA LYS A 116 9.33 42.82 -1.07
C LYS A 116 8.19 42.26 -0.21
N TYR A 117 8.52 41.69 0.93
CA TYR A 117 7.55 40.98 1.75
C TYR A 117 7.37 41.70 3.10
N PRO A 118 6.13 41.93 3.57
CA PRO A 118 5.86 42.48 4.88
C PRO A 118 6.45 41.59 5.98
N LEU A 119 7.29 42.19 6.83
CA LEU A 119 7.86 41.54 8.00
C LEU A 119 6.77 41.45 9.09
N VAL A 120 6.39 40.22 9.47
CA VAL A 120 5.36 39.96 10.48
C VAL A 120 6.00 39.84 11.86
N LYS A 121 7.13 39.12 11.93
CA LYS A 121 7.78 38.84 13.20
C LYS A 121 9.28 38.70 13.02
N GLN A 122 10.02 39.18 14.00
CA GLN A 122 11.46 38.96 14.12
C GLN A 122 11.78 38.60 15.56
N PHE A 123 12.54 37.53 15.74
CA PHE A 123 12.95 37.08 17.07
C PHE A 123 14.24 36.28 16.98
N ARG A 124 14.86 36.06 18.14
CA ARG A 124 15.99 35.16 18.26
C ARG A 124 15.63 33.96 19.10
N TYR A 125 15.95 32.78 18.59
CA TYR A 125 15.70 31.50 19.26
C TYR A 125 17.02 30.93 19.80
N PRO A 126 17.09 30.53 21.07
CA PRO A 126 18.31 29.97 21.64
C PRO A 126 18.59 28.59 21.03
N LEU A 127 19.81 28.39 20.52
CA LEU A 127 20.33 27.10 20.14
C LEU A 127 20.94 26.33 21.29
N TRP A 128 21.29 27.08 22.34
CA TRP A 128 21.98 26.58 23.49
C TRP A 128 21.39 27.20 24.76
N GLN A 129 21.06 26.36 25.72
CA GLN A 129 20.63 26.79 27.04
C GLN A 129 21.28 25.92 28.13
N ALA A 130 21.76 26.59 29.18
CA ALA A 130 22.20 25.91 30.42
C ALA A 130 21.03 25.50 31.31
N LYS A 131 19.83 26.04 31.07
CA LYS A 131 18.59 25.69 31.80
C LYS A 131 17.49 25.30 30.83
N PRO A 132 16.53 24.46 31.24
CA PRO A 132 15.38 24.12 30.43
C PRO A 132 14.62 25.38 30.00
N PHE A 133 14.25 25.45 28.74
CA PHE A 133 13.40 26.51 28.22
C PHE A 133 11.94 26.12 28.46
N GLU A 134 11.19 26.95 29.14
CA GLU A 134 9.75 26.78 29.30
C GLU A 134 9.05 27.39 28.07
N PRO A 135 8.36 26.62 27.27
CA PRO A 135 7.58 27.13 26.14
C PRO A 135 6.45 28.02 26.67
N GLN A 136 6.16 29.12 25.95
CA GLN A 136 4.98 29.94 26.23
C GLN A 136 3.73 29.04 26.16
N GLN A 137 2.74 29.30 27.05
CA GLN A 137 1.48 28.57 27.10
C GLN A 137 0.85 28.46 25.70
N GLY A 138 0.54 27.25 25.28
CA GLY A 138 -0.09 26.95 23.98
C GLY A 138 0.84 26.53 22.87
N VAL A 139 2.16 26.58 23.05
CA VAL A 139 3.11 26.05 22.04
C VAL A 139 3.58 24.68 22.44
N LYS A 140 3.02 23.64 21.82
CA LYS A 140 3.58 22.28 21.89
C LYS A 140 4.78 22.20 20.96
N LEU A 141 5.95 21.98 21.52
CA LEU A 141 7.15 21.60 20.78
C LEU A 141 7.11 20.09 20.56
N GLU A 142 6.46 19.66 19.48
CA GLU A 142 6.51 18.25 19.11
C GLU A 142 7.94 17.82 18.79
N GLY A 143 8.43 16.78 19.45
CA GLY A 143 9.73 16.18 19.22
C GLY A 143 10.91 16.83 19.95
N ALA A 144 10.71 17.93 20.67
CA ALA A 144 11.71 18.43 21.60
C ALA A 144 11.57 17.68 22.92
N SER A 145 12.43 16.71 23.15
CA SER A 145 12.56 16.19 24.51
C SER A 145 12.93 17.34 25.43
N SER A 146 12.05 17.62 26.36
CA SER A 146 12.30 18.43 27.55
C SER A 146 13.06 19.73 27.28
N ASN A 147 12.45 20.71 26.60
CA ASN A 147 12.83 22.10 26.69
C ASN A 147 14.33 22.44 26.66
N PHE A 148 15.16 21.46 26.32
CA PHE A 148 16.60 21.60 26.30
C PHE A 148 17.10 21.57 24.87
N ILE A 149 17.70 22.66 24.45
CA ILE A 149 18.31 22.75 23.13
C ILE A 149 19.79 22.44 23.32
N SER A 150 20.13 21.21 22.93
CA SER A 150 21.54 20.79 22.96
C SER A 150 22.25 21.26 21.70
N PRO A 151 23.53 21.65 21.81
CA PRO A 151 24.37 21.94 20.65
C PRO A 151 24.77 20.68 19.87
N GLN A 152 24.08 19.60 20.04
CA GLN A 152 24.36 18.37 19.26
C GLN A 152 23.94 18.52 17.79
N PRO A 153 24.67 17.90 16.86
CA PRO A 153 24.24 17.87 15.48
C PRO A 153 22.89 17.17 15.37
N GLY A 154 21.91 17.85 14.82
CA GLY A 154 20.56 17.31 14.73
C GLY A 154 19.54 18.37 14.36
N ASN A 155 18.31 17.99 14.45
CA ASN A 155 17.18 18.82 14.10
C ASN A 155 16.75 19.65 15.31
N ILE A 156 16.60 20.95 15.09
CA ILE A 156 16.12 21.89 16.09
C ILE A 156 14.76 22.39 15.64
N TYR A 157 13.78 22.28 16.53
CA TYR A 157 12.43 22.78 16.29
C TYR A 157 12.29 24.18 16.85
N ILE A 158 12.03 25.16 15.97
CA ILE A 158 11.86 26.56 16.33
C ILE A 158 10.36 26.87 16.30
N PRO A 159 9.73 27.20 17.44
CA PRO A 159 8.34 27.60 17.47
C PRO A 159 8.16 28.96 16.80
N LEU A 160 7.25 29.03 15.83
CA LEU A 160 6.90 30.27 15.17
C LEU A 160 5.73 30.99 15.86
N GLY A 161 5.03 30.28 16.77
CA GLY A 161 3.78 30.71 17.36
C GLY A 161 2.62 30.56 16.41
N GLN A 162 1.41 30.85 16.88
CA GLN A 162 0.21 30.85 16.05
C GLN A 162 0.28 31.97 15.02
N GLN A 163 -0.07 31.66 13.78
CA GLN A 163 -0.09 32.58 12.66
C GLN A 163 -1.47 32.60 12.04
N GLU A 164 -1.85 33.73 11.45
CA GLU A 164 -3.03 33.86 10.61
C GLU A 164 -2.91 32.96 9.37
N PRO A 165 -4.03 32.47 8.82
CA PRO A 165 -4.01 31.70 7.58
C PRO A 165 -3.25 32.42 6.45
N GLY A 166 -2.41 31.69 5.71
CA GLY A 166 -1.61 32.25 4.63
C GLY A 166 -0.33 31.50 4.32
N LEU A 167 0.49 32.11 3.48
CA LEU A 167 1.82 31.62 3.14
C LEU A 167 2.89 32.56 3.73
N TYR A 168 3.84 31.99 4.43
CA TYR A 168 4.91 32.74 5.08
C TYR A 168 6.27 32.31 4.58
N LEU A 169 7.15 33.26 4.40
CA LEU A 169 8.56 33.03 4.18
C LEU A 169 9.31 33.19 5.51
N VAL A 170 10.08 32.18 5.86
CA VAL A 170 10.89 32.19 7.07
C VAL A 170 12.35 32.24 6.67
N GLU A 171 13.06 33.23 7.19
CA GLU A 171 14.52 33.29 7.17
C GLU A 171 15.06 32.88 8.54
N ALA A 172 16.02 31.97 8.53
CA ALA A 172 16.80 31.62 9.71
C ALA A 172 18.27 31.95 9.47
N MET A 173 18.86 32.68 10.38
CA MET A 173 20.24 33.13 10.29
C MET A 173 21.03 32.67 11.52
N VAL A 174 22.09 31.91 11.27
CA VAL A 174 23.00 31.43 12.33
C VAL A 174 24.41 31.73 11.90
N GLY A 175 25.09 32.57 12.69
CA GLY A 175 26.42 33.02 12.30
C GLY A 175 26.40 33.66 10.91
N GLY A 176 27.28 33.25 10.03
CA GLY A 176 27.34 33.74 8.64
C GLY A 176 26.44 32.98 7.64
N TYR A 177 25.53 32.14 8.09
CA TYR A 177 24.67 31.34 7.25
C TYR A 177 23.23 31.82 7.29
N ARG A 178 22.56 31.76 6.14
CA ARG A 178 21.15 32.06 6.01
C ARG A 178 20.45 30.86 5.30
N ALA A 179 19.36 30.44 5.87
CA ALA A 179 18.45 29.50 5.24
C ALA A 179 17.05 30.13 5.10
N THR A 180 16.35 29.76 4.05
CA THR A 180 14.97 30.19 3.82
C THR A 180 14.09 28.99 3.60
N THR A 181 12.86 29.07 4.11
CA THR A 181 11.82 28.08 3.85
C THR A 181 10.46 28.77 3.80
N VAL A 182 9.47 28.08 3.26
CA VAL A 182 8.08 28.55 3.34
C VAL A 182 7.30 27.75 4.36
N VAL A 183 6.33 28.41 4.96
CA VAL A 183 5.39 27.81 5.92
C VAL A 183 3.98 28.04 5.41
N PHE A 184 3.27 26.96 5.22
CA PHE A 184 1.87 26.95 4.85
C PHE A 184 1.03 26.96 6.12
N VAL A 185 0.12 27.92 6.24
CA VAL A 185 -0.78 28.04 7.39
C VAL A 185 -2.21 27.98 6.89
N SER A 186 -2.90 26.92 7.23
CA SER A 186 -4.29 26.71 6.84
C SER A 186 -4.96 25.74 7.81
N ASP A 187 -6.25 25.96 8.04
CA ASP A 187 -7.14 24.98 8.65
C ASP A 187 -7.77 24.04 7.59
N THR A 188 -7.44 24.24 6.31
CA THR A 188 -7.86 23.41 5.19
C THR A 188 -6.79 22.39 4.85
N VAL A 189 -7.21 21.17 4.55
CA VAL A 189 -6.40 20.10 3.98
C VAL A 189 -6.92 19.74 2.59
N ALA A 190 -6.04 19.35 1.68
CA ALA A 190 -6.40 18.75 0.42
C ALA A 190 -6.09 17.27 0.44
N LEU A 191 -7.08 16.47 0.18
CA LEU A 191 -6.97 15.04 0.01
C LEU A 191 -7.16 14.71 -1.48
N SER A 192 -6.32 13.83 -2.01
CA SER A 192 -6.32 13.54 -3.43
C SER A 192 -6.48 12.06 -3.70
N LYS A 193 -7.28 11.74 -4.71
CA LYS A 193 -7.38 10.41 -5.30
C LYS A 193 -6.93 10.48 -6.74
N VAL A 194 -5.98 9.63 -7.06
CA VAL A 194 -5.34 9.63 -8.39
C VAL A 194 -5.70 8.35 -9.09
N SER A 195 -6.09 8.46 -10.34
CA SER A 195 -6.46 7.31 -11.15
C SER A 195 -6.26 7.61 -12.63
N GLY A 196 -5.41 6.82 -13.28
CA GLY A 196 -5.16 6.96 -14.71
C GLY A 196 -4.74 8.39 -15.10
N LYS A 197 -5.58 9.11 -15.80
CA LYS A 197 -5.36 10.50 -16.23
C LYS A 197 -6.12 11.52 -15.38
N GLU A 198 -6.79 11.07 -14.33
CA GLU A 198 -7.67 11.88 -13.53
C GLU A 198 -7.15 12.04 -12.11
N LEU A 199 -7.35 13.21 -11.56
CA LEU A 199 -7.07 13.57 -10.19
C LEU A 199 -8.33 14.16 -9.60
N LEU A 200 -8.89 13.52 -8.58
CA LEU A 200 -9.91 14.11 -7.72
C LEU A 200 -9.23 14.76 -6.52
N VAL A 201 -9.46 16.03 -6.32
CA VAL A 201 -9.05 16.76 -5.11
C VAL A 201 -10.29 17.05 -4.29
N TRP A 202 -10.23 16.78 -3.01
CA TRP A 202 -11.22 17.18 -2.02
C TRP A 202 -10.59 18.07 -0.97
N THR A 203 -11.13 19.28 -0.78
CA THR A 203 -10.69 20.23 0.25
C THR A 203 -11.65 20.20 1.42
N ALA A 204 -11.10 19.97 2.60
CA ALA A 204 -11.87 19.83 3.82
C ALA A 204 -11.21 20.54 5.00
N GLY A 205 -12.01 20.90 5.99
CA GLY A 205 -11.52 21.47 7.24
C GLY A 205 -10.74 20.47 8.07
N LYS A 206 -9.57 20.88 8.52
CA LYS A 206 -8.61 20.03 9.27
C LYS A 206 -9.20 19.47 10.56
N LYS A 207 -10.08 20.21 11.24
CA LYS A 207 -10.59 19.84 12.58
C LYS A 207 -11.78 18.91 12.50
N GLN A 208 -12.77 19.22 11.67
CA GLN A 208 -14.06 18.53 11.65
C GLN A 208 -14.36 17.84 10.31
N GLY A 209 -13.57 18.12 9.27
CA GLY A 209 -13.71 17.51 7.97
C GLY A 209 -14.79 18.16 7.09
N GLU A 210 -15.34 19.30 7.51
CA GLU A 210 -16.32 20.03 6.71
C GLU A 210 -15.77 20.42 5.34
N ALA A 211 -16.57 20.33 4.28
CA ALA A 211 -16.16 20.71 2.94
C ALA A 211 -15.72 22.17 2.88
N LYS A 212 -14.66 22.46 2.15
CA LYS A 212 -14.11 23.82 1.92
C LYS A 212 -14.28 24.20 0.44
N PRO A 213 -15.46 24.68 0.02
CA PRO A 213 -15.71 25.09 -1.34
C PRO A 213 -14.92 26.35 -1.74
N GLY A 214 -14.80 26.58 -3.03
CA GLY A 214 -14.16 27.79 -3.56
C GLY A 214 -12.65 27.84 -3.36
N SER A 215 -12.01 26.72 -3.01
CA SER A 215 -10.56 26.63 -2.87
C SER A 215 -9.88 26.65 -4.23
N GLU A 216 -8.94 27.59 -4.44
CA GLU A 216 -8.11 27.65 -5.64
C GLU A 216 -7.05 26.54 -5.58
N ILE A 217 -6.97 25.70 -6.60
CA ILE A 217 -6.07 24.54 -6.67
C ILE A 217 -5.09 24.70 -7.83
N LEU A 218 -3.83 24.39 -7.56
CA LEU A 218 -2.77 24.23 -8.54
C LEU A 218 -2.24 22.81 -8.49
N TRP A 219 -2.30 22.09 -9.60
CA TRP A 219 -1.61 20.81 -9.75
C TRP A 219 -0.27 21.04 -10.46
N THR A 220 0.82 20.61 -9.86
CA THR A 220 2.18 20.83 -10.35
C THR A 220 3.05 19.58 -10.21
N ASP A 221 4.01 19.41 -11.11
CA ASP A 221 5.09 18.41 -11.04
C ASP A 221 6.30 18.90 -10.20
N GLY A 222 6.21 20.12 -9.67
CA GLY A 222 7.30 20.79 -8.95
C GLY A 222 8.20 21.65 -9.84
N LEU A 223 8.05 21.57 -11.18
CA LEU A 223 8.79 22.37 -12.17
C LEU A 223 7.88 23.41 -12.82
N GLY A 224 6.60 23.12 -12.95
CA GLY A 224 5.60 24.01 -13.53
C GLY A 224 4.18 23.64 -13.12
N VAL A 225 3.25 24.55 -13.35
CA VAL A 225 1.82 24.29 -13.13
C VAL A 225 1.28 23.52 -14.33
N MET A 226 0.77 22.32 -14.07
CA MET A 226 0.18 21.45 -15.10
C MET A 226 -1.29 21.83 -15.36
N THR A 227 -2.04 21.98 -14.28
CA THR A 227 -3.46 22.30 -14.33
C THR A 227 -3.87 23.09 -13.09
N ARG A 228 -4.96 23.82 -13.21
CA ARG A 228 -5.55 24.62 -12.13
C ARG A 228 -7.07 24.55 -12.18
N GLY A 229 -7.70 24.81 -11.05
CA GLY A 229 -9.14 24.90 -10.94
C GLY A 229 -9.57 25.45 -9.60
N VAL A 230 -10.87 25.50 -9.38
CA VAL A 230 -11.49 25.91 -8.13
C VAL A 230 -12.45 24.81 -7.71
N THR A 231 -12.45 24.46 -6.44
CA THR A 231 -13.35 23.43 -5.92
C THR A 231 -14.81 23.92 -5.93
N ASP A 232 -15.72 23.00 -6.22
CA ASP A 232 -17.16 23.22 -6.22
C ASP A 232 -17.75 23.36 -4.81
N ASP A 233 -19.08 23.42 -4.71
CA ASP A 233 -19.80 23.56 -3.44
C ASP A 233 -19.59 22.36 -2.48
N SER A 234 -19.19 21.21 -3.01
CA SER A 234 -18.80 20.03 -2.25
C SER A 234 -17.34 20.04 -1.81
N GLY A 235 -16.58 21.09 -2.13
CA GLY A 235 -15.15 21.15 -1.91
C GLY A 235 -14.35 20.21 -2.82
N THR A 236 -14.95 19.72 -3.91
CA THR A 236 -14.30 18.78 -4.84
C THR A 236 -13.88 19.45 -6.13
N LEU A 237 -12.82 18.94 -6.73
CA LEU A 237 -12.34 19.36 -8.04
C LEU A 237 -11.76 18.16 -8.78
N GLN A 238 -12.25 17.89 -9.96
CA GLN A 238 -11.73 16.86 -10.84
C GLN A 238 -10.85 17.49 -11.93
N LEU A 239 -9.64 17.03 -12.05
CA LEU A 239 -8.64 17.51 -12.98
C LEU A 239 -8.17 16.36 -13.89
N GLN A 240 -7.85 16.70 -15.14
CA GLN A 240 -7.29 15.75 -16.11
C GLN A 240 -5.91 16.21 -16.57
N HIS A 241 -4.97 15.30 -16.60
CA HIS A 241 -3.64 15.56 -17.13
C HIS A 241 -2.94 14.29 -17.60
N ILE A 242 -1.95 14.46 -18.48
CA ILE A 242 -1.04 13.38 -18.86
C ILE A 242 0.00 13.27 -17.76
N SER A 243 -0.13 12.22 -17.01
CA SER A 243 0.73 11.61 -16.00
C SER A 243 2.13 12.19 -15.75
N PRO A 244 2.38 12.90 -14.66
CA PRO A 244 3.72 13.16 -14.16
C PRO A 244 4.19 12.05 -13.21
N GLU A 245 5.50 11.80 -13.17
CA GLU A 245 6.10 10.87 -12.19
C GLU A 245 5.93 11.34 -10.73
N ARG A 246 5.79 12.64 -10.52
CA ARG A 246 5.58 13.28 -9.22
C ARG A 246 4.52 14.35 -9.34
N SER A 247 3.72 14.49 -8.32
CA SER A 247 2.63 15.47 -8.29
C SER A 247 2.51 16.13 -6.93
N TYR A 248 2.16 17.40 -6.95
CA TYR A 248 1.88 18.22 -5.78
C TYR A 248 0.59 19.00 -6.01
N ILE A 249 -0.25 19.03 -4.99
CA ILE A 249 -1.40 19.93 -4.94
C ILE A 249 -1.03 21.11 -4.04
N LEU A 250 -1.13 22.30 -4.59
CA LEU A 250 -1.03 23.53 -3.84
C LEU A 250 -2.39 24.20 -3.89
N GLY A 251 -2.84 24.79 -2.81
CA GLY A 251 -4.13 25.44 -2.80
C GLY A 251 -4.21 26.62 -1.84
N LYS A 252 -5.22 27.43 -2.10
CA LYS A 252 -5.62 28.54 -1.25
C LYS A 252 -7.12 28.47 -1.04
N ASP A 253 -7.57 28.42 0.21
CA ASP A 253 -8.98 28.46 0.54
C ASP A 253 -9.56 29.90 0.49
N ALA A 254 -10.89 30.00 0.59
CA ALA A 254 -11.59 31.26 0.56
C ALA A 254 -11.22 32.19 1.77
N GLU A 255 -10.74 31.63 2.86
CA GLU A 255 -10.35 32.32 4.08
C GLU A 255 -8.89 32.81 4.02
N GLY A 256 -8.17 32.50 2.94
CA GLY A 256 -6.79 32.89 2.70
C GLY A 256 -5.76 31.91 3.23
N GLY A 257 -6.18 30.77 3.78
CA GLY A 257 -5.30 29.68 4.17
C GLY A 257 -4.64 29.04 2.97
N VAL A 258 -3.35 28.73 3.08
CA VAL A 258 -2.59 28.13 1.99
C VAL A 258 -2.10 26.75 2.44
N PHE A 259 -2.39 25.76 1.62
CA PHE A 259 -2.09 24.36 1.93
C PHE A 259 -1.32 23.68 0.79
N VAL A 260 -0.67 22.58 1.13
CA VAL A 260 0.05 21.71 0.20
C VAL A 260 -0.23 20.26 0.54
N SER A 261 -0.46 19.46 -0.48
CA SER A 261 -0.42 17.99 -0.41
C SER A 261 0.81 17.52 -1.17
N GLU A 262 1.71 16.83 -0.48
CA GLU A 262 2.98 16.36 -1.03
C GLU A 262 2.97 14.86 -1.26
N ASN A 263 3.83 14.42 -2.18
CA ASN A 263 4.24 13.01 -2.32
C ASN A 263 3.16 11.99 -2.70
N PHE A 264 2.26 12.32 -3.60
CA PHE A 264 1.53 11.25 -4.24
C PHE A 264 2.13 10.91 -5.60
N PHE A 265 2.22 9.60 -5.88
CA PHE A 265 2.64 9.09 -7.17
C PHE A 265 1.41 8.93 -8.04
N TYR A 266 1.57 9.30 -9.28
CA TYR A 266 0.57 9.13 -10.29
C TYR A 266 0.92 7.91 -11.14
N GLU A 267 0.25 6.80 -10.93
CA GLU A 267 0.42 5.61 -11.76
C GLU A 267 -0.44 5.73 -13.02
N SER A 268 0.19 6.08 -14.12
CA SER A 268 -0.48 6.16 -15.43
C SER A 268 -0.55 4.85 -16.18
N GLU A 269 0.00 3.78 -15.62
CA GLU A 269 0.20 2.52 -16.36
C GLU A 269 -1.10 1.78 -16.68
N ILE A 270 -2.22 2.15 -16.08
CA ILE A 270 -3.47 1.42 -16.22
C ILE A 270 -4.04 1.51 -17.65
N TYR A 271 -3.78 2.60 -18.37
CA TYR A 271 -4.34 2.87 -19.70
C TYR A 271 -3.31 2.82 -20.84
N ASN A 272 -2.24 2.10 -20.65
CA ASN A 272 -1.23 1.92 -21.67
C ASN A 272 -1.51 0.69 -22.53
N THR A 273 -0.82 0.62 -23.64
CA THR A 273 -0.75 -0.61 -24.43
C THR A 273 -0.31 -1.76 -23.52
N ARG A 274 -1.04 -2.86 -23.55
CA ARG A 274 -0.65 -4.10 -22.88
C ARG A 274 -0.40 -5.17 -23.93
N LEU A 275 0.78 -5.78 -23.85
CA LEU A 275 1.16 -6.90 -24.66
C LEU A 275 1.32 -8.14 -23.75
N TYR A 276 0.65 -9.19 -24.10
CA TYR A 276 0.74 -10.49 -23.44
C TYR A 276 1.52 -11.42 -24.34
N ILE A 277 2.58 -12.01 -23.81
CA ILE A 277 3.47 -12.92 -24.55
C ILE A 277 3.25 -14.31 -23.98
N PHE A 278 2.85 -15.24 -24.82
CA PHE A 278 2.60 -16.62 -24.48
C PHE A 278 3.53 -17.53 -25.27
N THR A 279 3.97 -18.60 -24.64
CA THR A 279 4.63 -19.72 -25.29
C THR A 279 3.68 -20.90 -25.38
N ASP A 280 3.85 -21.77 -26.38
CA ASP A 280 3.04 -22.98 -26.56
C ASP A 280 3.11 -23.91 -25.34
N ARG A 281 4.20 -23.84 -24.59
CA ARG A 281 4.42 -24.61 -23.34
C ARG A 281 5.14 -23.75 -22.32
N PRO A 282 4.98 -23.98 -21.02
CA PRO A 282 5.75 -23.29 -19.99
C PRO A 282 7.15 -23.91 -19.75
N LEU A 283 7.40 -25.12 -20.29
CA LEU A 283 8.59 -25.93 -20.03
C LEU A 283 9.09 -26.61 -21.30
N TYR A 284 10.39 -26.46 -21.56
CA TYR A 284 11.08 -26.96 -22.75
C TYR A 284 12.36 -27.73 -22.38
N ARG A 285 12.84 -28.54 -23.33
CA ARG A 285 14.17 -29.15 -23.29
C ARG A 285 15.14 -28.32 -24.13
N ALA A 286 16.44 -28.52 -23.92
CA ALA A 286 17.46 -28.08 -24.85
C ALA A 286 17.16 -28.66 -26.26
N GLY A 287 17.34 -27.87 -27.31
CA GLY A 287 17.01 -28.24 -28.69
C GLY A 287 15.54 -28.10 -29.08
N ASP A 288 14.61 -27.89 -28.15
CA ASP A 288 13.18 -27.75 -28.47
C ASP A 288 12.90 -26.47 -29.27
N ARG A 289 11.87 -26.55 -30.10
CA ARG A 289 11.27 -25.39 -30.74
C ARG A 289 10.30 -24.73 -29.74
N VAL A 290 10.36 -23.41 -29.68
CA VAL A 290 9.48 -22.55 -28.90
C VAL A 290 8.63 -21.73 -29.86
N ASP A 291 7.33 -21.89 -29.81
CA ASP A 291 6.37 -21.08 -30.55
C ASP A 291 5.80 -20.00 -29.63
N VAL A 292 5.85 -18.74 -30.11
CA VAL A 292 5.44 -17.59 -29.33
C VAL A 292 4.24 -16.91 -29.96
N LYS A 293 3.23 -16.60 -29.15
CA LYS A 293 2.09 -15.79 -29.50
C LYS A 293 2.10 -14.49 -28.67
N VAL A 294 1.90 -13.36 -29.34
CA VAL A 294 1.75 -12.06 -28.71
C VAL A 294 0.33 -11.56 -28.95
N ILE A 295 -0.35 -11.18 -27.89
CA ILE A 295 -1.66 -10.53 -27.98
C ILE A 295 -1.54 -9.14 -27.38
N GLY A 296 -2.01 -8.13 -28.10
CA GLY A 296 -1.89 -6.73 -27.67
C GLY A 296 -3.23 -6.00 -27.72
N ARG A 297 -3.44 -5.18 -26.71
CA ARG A 297 -4.57 -4.25 -26.64
C ARG A 297 -4.10 -2.89 -26.16
N GLU A 298 -4.67 -1.85 -26.75
CA GLU A 298 -4.50 -0.47 -26.34
C GLU A 298 -5.72 -0.08 -25.50
N PHE A 299 -5.53 0.10 -24.20
CA PHE A 299 -6.60 0.43 -23.28
C PHE A 299 -6.81 1.95 -23.22
N HIS A 300 -8.03 2.38 -23.40
CA HIS A 300 -8.46 3.77 -23.26
C HIS A 300 -9.08 4.03 -21.89
N ASP A 301 -9.75 3.02 -21.38
CA ASP A 301 -10.27 2.91 -20.02
C ASP A 301 -10.45 1.39 -19.70
N PRO A 302 -10.88 0.99 -18.51
CA PRO A 302 -10.99 -0.42 -18.13
C PRO A 302 -11.98 -1.23 -18.96
N LEU A 303 -12.98 -0.58 -19.52
CA LEU A 303 -14.05 -1.23 -20.29
C LEU A 303 -13.78 -1.16 -21.81
N HIS A 304 -12.98 -0.19 -22.23
CA HIS A 304 -12.76 0.08 -23.65
C HIS A 304 -11.29 -0.08 -24.02
N SER A 305 -11.04 -0.97 -24.95
CA SER A 305 -9.72 -1.16 -25.54
C SER A 305 -9.86 -1.29 -27.05
N SER A 306 -8.85 -0.83 -27.78
CA SER A 306 -8.71 -1.02 -29.22
C SER A 306 -7.59 -2.00 -29.55
N PRO A 307 -7.59 -2.60 -30.75
CA PRO A 307 -6.44 -3.34 -31.24
C PRO A 307 -5.19 -2.46 -31.27
N ILE A 308 -4.02 -3.08 -31.08
CA ILE A 308 -2.75 -2.40 -31.26
C ILE A 308 -2.52 -1.98 -32.71
N VAL A 309 -1.75 -0.93 -32.90
CA VAL A 309 -1.33 -0.52 -34.25
C VAL A 309 -0.33 -1.54 -34.79
N SER A 310 -0.57 -2.01 -36.02
CA SER A 310 0.35 -2.92 -36.72
C SER A 310 1.75 -2.33 -36.84
N ALA A 311 2.74 -3.05 -36.36
CA ALA A 311 4.13 -2.64 -36.37
C ALA A 311 5.08 -3.82 -36.30
N PRO A 312 6.27 -3.71 -36.89
CA PRO A 312 7.35 -4.66 -36.65
C PRO A 312 7.84 -4.52 -35.20
N ALA A 313 8.09 -5.64 -34.54
CA ALA A 313 8.62 -5.68 -33.18
C ALA A 313 9.76 -6.70 -33.10
N LYS A 314 10.68 -6.47 -32.16
CA LYS A 314 11.80 -7.36 -31.90
C LYS A 314 11.57 -8.05 -30.57
N LEU A 315 11.51 -9.38 -30.61
CA LEU A 315 11.46 -10.24 -29.44
C LEU A 315 12.85 -10.74 -29.13
N SER A 316 13.42 -10.28 -28.02
CA SER A 316 14.70 -10.74 -27.51
C SER A 316 14.49 -11.93 -26.59
N VAL A 317 15.24 -13.00 -26.79
CA VAL A 317 15.27 -14.19 -25.96
C VAL A 317 16.52 -14.15 -25.10
N LEU A 318 16.35 -14.12 -23.78
CA LEU A 318 17.45 -14.13 -22.82
C LEU A 318 17.54 -15.52 -22.18
N ASP A 319 18.77 -15.99 -21.99
CA ASP A 319 19.04 -17.27 -21.32
C ASP A 319 18.87 -17.18 -19.79
N ALA A 320 19.12 -18.28 -19.10
CA ALA A 320 19.01 -18.38 -17.65
C ALA A 320 20.00 -17.45 -16.88
N ASN A 321 21.01 -16.93 -17.53
CA ASN A 321 21.98 -15.99 -16.97
C ASN A 321 21.66 -14.52 -17.31
N GLY A 322 20.56 -14.29 -18.05
CA GLY A 322 20.16 -12.97 -18.52
C GLY A 322 20.91 -12.49 -19.77
N SER A 323 21.68 -13.36 -20.42
CA SER A 323 22.41 -13.04 -21.65
C SER A 323 21.50 -13.18 -22.87
N LEU A 324 21.67 -12.29 -23.86
CA LEU A 324 20.89 -12.35 -25.10
C LEU A 324 21.28 -13.61 -25.90
N LEU A 325 20.35 -14.52 -26.04
CA LEU A 325 20.50 -15.73 -26.81
C LEU A 325 20.28 -15.49 -28.31
N GLN A 326 19.15 -14.88 -28.64
CA GLN A 326 18.79 -14.53 -30.02
C GLN A 326 17.67 -13.47 -30.05
N THR A 327 17.45 -12.92 -31.24
CA THR A 327 16.35 -11.99 -31.52
C THR A 327 15.45 -12.54 -32.60
N VAL A 328 14.15 -12.53 -32.37
CA VAL A 328 13.13 -12.97 -33.31
C VAL A 328 12.33 -11.76 -33.78
N ASN A 329 12.18 -11.61 -35.11
CA ASN A 329 11.31 -10.57 -35.66
C ASN A 329 9.86 -11.03 -35.60
N VAL A 330 9.01 -10.21 -35.00
CA VAL A 330 7.58 -10.44 -34.86
C VAL A 330 6.85 -9.29 -35.51
N THR A 331 5.94 -9.58 -36.42
CA THR A 331 5.04 -8.57 -36.96
C THR A 331 3.74 -8.59 -36.14
N LEU A 332 3.48 -7.49 -35.47
CA LEU A 332 2.23 -7.29 -34.74
C LEU A 332 1.17 -6.76 -35.72
N ASP A 333 0.01 -7.39 -35.73
CA ASP A 333 -1.14 -6.93 -36.51
C ASP A 333 -2.36 -6.68 -35.61
N ALA A 334 -3.28 -5.85 -36.10
CA ALA A 334 -4.45 -5.42 -35.34
C ALA A 334 -5.48 -6.52 -35.05
N ARG A 335 -5.47 -7.63 -35.79
CA ARG A 335 -6.47 -8.70 -35.70
C ARG A 335 -5.99 -9.87 -34.86
N ASN A 336 -4.79 -10.34 -35.12
CA ASN A 336 -4.27 -11.60 -34.56
C ASN A 336 -3.11 -11.41 -33.58
N GLY A 337 -2.64 -10.17 -33.37
CA GLY A 337 -1.44 -9.88 -32.59
C GLY A 337 -0.17 -10.30 -33.34
N GLY A 338 0.76 -10.98 -32.69
CA GLY A 338 2.02 -11.40 -33.31
C GLY A 338 2.31 -12.87 -33.09
N GLN A 339 3.08 -13.43 -34.03
CA GLN A 339 3.59 -14.79 -33.91
C GLN A 339 5.08 -14.82 -34.23
N GLY A 340 5.79 -15.70 -33.55
CA GLY A 340 7.20 -15.97 -33.78
C GLY A 340 7.57 -17.35 -33.31
N SER A 341 8.67 -17.87 -33.82
CA SER A 341 9.21 -19.12 -33.32
C SER A 341 10.72 -19.11 -33.34
N PHE A 342 11.32 -19.89 -32.47
CA PHE A 342 12.76 -20.09 -32.43
C PHE A 342 13.10 -21.49 -31.89
N ARG A 343 14.33 -21.89 -32.04
CA ARG A 343 14.84 -23.16 -31.50
C ARG A 343 15.87 -22.87 -30.41
N LEU A 344 15.72 -23.55 -29.30
CA LEU A 344 16.71 -23.53 -28.24
C LEU A 344 17.98 -24.26 -28.69
N PRO A 345 19.18 -23.81 -28.28
CA PRO A 345 20.41 -24.55 -28.51
C PRO A 345 20.35 -25.95 -27.87
N GLU A 346 21.03 -26.91 -28.48
CA GLU A 346 21.16 -28.28 -27.94
C GLU A 346 21.84 -28.32 -26.57
N ASN A 347 22.67 -27.31 -26.29
CA ASN A 347 23.38 -27.12 -25.03
C ASN A 347 22.73 -26.05 -24.13
N ALA A 348 21.44 -25.73 -24.34
CA ALA A 348 20.72 -24.75 -23.52
C ALA A 348 20.76 -25.14 -22.04
N VAL A 349 21.21 -24.22 -21.20
CA VAL A 349 21.33 -24.44 -19.75
C VAL A 349 19.96 -24.47 -19.11
N ALA A 350 19.72 -25.40 -18.20
CA ALA A 350 18.48 -25.47 -17.44
C ALA A 350 18.30 -24.20 -16.56
N GLY A 351 17.11 -23.62 -16.58
CA GLY A 351 16.79 -22.41 -15.82
C GLY A 351 15.60 -21.65 -16.37
N GLY A 352 15.35 -20.46 -15.82
CA GLY A 352 14.34 -19.54 -16.32
C GLY A 352 14.87 -18.70 -17.48
N TYR A 353 14.17 -18.71 -18.59
CA TYR A 353 14.44 -17.91 -19.78
C TYR A 353 13.44 -16.76 -19.86
N GLU A 354 13.85 -15.62 -20.35
CA GLU A 354 13.01 -14.44 -20.47
C GLU A 354 12.82 -14.05 -21.94
N LEU A 355 11.60 -13.69 -22.28
CA LEU A 355 11.20 -13.11 -23.55
C LEU A 355 10.95 -11.64 -23.34
N ARG A 356 11.65 -10.76 -24.07
CA ARG A 356 11.45 -9.30 -24.02
C ARG A 356 11.04 -8.78 -25.38
N LEU A 357 9.88 -8.16 -25.44
CA LEU A 357 9.35 -7.53 -26.63
C LEU A 357 9.38 -6.01 -26.47
N ALA A 358 10.13 -5.34 -27.31
CA ALA A 358 10.13 -3.87 -27.38
C ALA A 358 9.05 -3.38 -28.33
N TYR A 359 8.15 -2.54 -27.83
CA TYR A 359 7.07 -1.90 -28.61
C TYR A 359 6.82 -0.49 -28.08
N ARG A 360 6.86 0.54 -28.94
CA ARG A 360 6.59 1.95 -28.59
C ARG A 360 7.30 2.45 -27.32
N ASN A 361 8.59 2.33 -27.23
CA ASN A 361 9.41 2.74 -26.09
C ASN A 361 9.15 2.01 -24.76
N GLN A 362 8.37 0.94 -24.76
CA GLN A 362 8.15 0.07 -23.62
C GLN A 362 8.66 -1.34 -23.91
N VAL A 363 9.05 -2.04 -22.84
CA VAL A 363 9.50 -3.42 -22.90
C VAL A 363 8.52 -4.28 -22.13
N TYR A 364 7.97 -5.28 -22.80
CA TYR A 364 7.07 -6.27 -22.22
C TYR A 364 7.82 -7.58 -22.06
N SER A 365 7.64 -8.26 -20.94
CA SER A 365 8.36 -9.52 -20.69
C SER A 365 7.42 -10.65 -20.31
N SER A 366 7.89 -11.86 -20.60
CA SER A 366 7.30 -13.13 -20.17
C SER A 366 8.43 -14.12 -19.94
N SER A 367 8.17 -15.20 -19.23
CA SER A 367 9.19 -16.20 -18.95
C SER A 367 8.70 -17.62 -19.25
N PHE A 368 9.65 -18.46 -19.63
CA PHE A 368 9.45 -19.91 -19.73
C PHE A 368 10.65 -20.62 -19.08
N ARG A 369 10.53 -21.91 -18.89
CA ARG A 369 11.58 -22.68 -18.22
C ARG A 369 12.19 -23.71 -19.16
N VAL A 370 13.51 -23.83 -19.13
CA VAL A 370 14.24 -24.93 -19.76
C VAL A 370 14.67 -25.90 -18.66
N ALA A 371 14.35 -27.16 -18.81
CA ALA A 371 14.76 -28.21 -17.89
C ALA A 371 14.95 -29.52 -18.62
N ASN A 372 15.90 -30.31 -18.14
CA ASN A 372 16.00 -31.67 -18.58
C ASN A 372 14.89 -32.50 -17.95
N TYR A 373 13.96 -32.98 -18.75
CA TYR A 373 12.94 -33.93 -18.31
C TYR A 373 13.60 -35.28 -18.07
N ILE A 374 14.08 -35.47 -16.87
CA ILE A 374 14.43 -36.80 -16.41
C ILE A 374 13.21 -37.25 -15.61
N LYS A 375 12.57 -38.35 -16.04
CA LYS A 375 11.60 -39.05 -15.22
C LYS A 375 12.27 -39.27 -13.86
N PRO A 376 11.59 -38.99 -12.73
CA PRO A 376 12.22 -39.22 -11.43
C PRO A 376 12.81 -40.60 -11.38
N HIS A 377 14.06 -40.72 -10.97
CA HIS A 377 14.78 -41.99 -10.96
C HIS A 377 14.08 -43.00 -10.03
N PHE A 378 13.42 -42.50 -9.00
CA PHE A 378 12.55 -43.21 -8.09
C PHE A 378 11.44 -42.28 -7.57
N GLU A 379 10.39 -42.87 -7.02
CA GLU A 379 9.25 -42.14 -6.45
C GLU A 379 9.28 -42.18 -4.91
N ILE A 380 8.79 -41.13 -4.29
CA ILE A 380 8.63 -41.01 -2.84
C ILE A 380 7.14 -40.96 -2.51
N GLY A 381 6.64 -42.06 -1.98
CA GLY A 381 5.28 -42.19 -1.44
C GLY A 381 5.24 -41.76 0.04
N LEU A 382 4.07 -41.30 0.48
CA LEU A 382 3.78 -41.01 1.90
C LEU A 382 2.55 -41.79 2.32
N ALA A 383 2.68 -42.66 3.30
CA ALA A 383 1.59 -43.41 3.92
C ALA A 383 1.50 -42.94 5.41
N LEU A 384 0.46 -42.18 5.70
CA LEU A 384 0.18 -41.72 7.06
C LEU A 384 -0.69 -42.76 7.81
N ALA A 385 -0.52 -42.85 9.12
CA ALA A 385 -1.33 -43.68 10.00
C ALA A 385 -2.82 -43.27 9.98
N LYS A 386 -3.09 -41.97 9.73
CA LYS A 386 -4.40 -41.37 9.64
C LYS A 386 -4.45 -40.35 8.50
N LYS A 387 -5.65 -40.04 7.98
CA LYS A 387 -5.82 -38.98 7.01
C LYS A 387 -5.68 -37.58 7.60
N GLU A 388 -5.98 -37.44 8.89
CA GLU A 388 -5.91 -36.19 9.65
C GLU A 388 -5.58 -36.47 11.12
N PHE A 389 -4.82 -35.59 11.74
CA PHE A 389 -4.34 -35.71 13.13
C PHE A 389 -4.99 -34.64 13.99
N LYS A 390 -5.05 -34.85 15.29
CA LYS A 390 -5.52 -33.85 16.27
C LYS A 390 -4.39 -32.95 16.76
N THR A 391 -4.75 -31.76 17.21
CA THR A 391 -3.83 -30.89 17.95
C THR A 391 -3.29 -31.62 19.19
N GLY A 392 -2.00 -31.50 19.44
CA GLY A 392 -1.32 -32.24 20.52
C GLY A 392 -0.98 -33.70 20.20
N GLU A 393 -1.36 -34.20 19.02
CA GLU A 393 -1.05 -35.56 18.58
C GLU A 393 0.16 -35.57 17.64
N ALA A 394 1.12 -36.44 17.89
CA ALA A 394 2.26 -36.65 17.00
C ALA A 394 1.83 -37.28 15.68
N VAL A 395 2.35 -36.77 14.57
CA VAL A 395 2.03 -37.28 13.23
C VAL A 395 2.91 -38.47 12.90
N SER A 396 2.30 -39.64 12.79
CA SER A 396 3.00 -40.89 12.48
C SER A 396 2.66 -41.42 11.09
N GLY A 397 3.66 -42.07 10.48
CA GLY A 397 3.51 -42.64 9.14
C GLY A 397 4.81 -43.26 8.65
N LYS A 398 4.87 -43.50 7.35
CA LYS A 398 6.08 -43.96 6.68
C LYS A 398 6.21 -43.35 5.28
N LEU A 399 7.43 -43.09 4.89
CA LEU A 399 7.78 -42.86 3.49
C LEU A 399 8.11 -44.19 2.82
N GLN A 400 7.81 -44.28 1.54
CA GLN A 400 8.13 -45.42 0.70
C GLN A 400 8.86 -44.93 -0.56
N LEU A 401 10.04 -45.41 -0.77
CA LEU A 401 10.89 -45.08 -1.91
C LEU A 401 10.96 -46.28 -2.86
N LEU A 402 10.45 -46.12 -4.09
CA LEU A 402 10.38 -47.17 -5.09
C LEU A 402 10.96 -46.70 -6.41
N TYR A 403 11.71 -47.57 -7.06
CA TYR A 403 12.03 -47.42 -8.48
C TYR A 403 10.80 -47.63 -9.37
N PRO A 404 10.80 -47.21 -10.65
CA PRO A 404 9.66 -47.33 -11.54
C PRO A 404 9.21 -48.79 -11.82
N ASP A 405 10.08 -49.74 -11.61
CA ASP A 405 9.85 -51.19 -11.70
C ASP A 405 9.25 -51.79 -10.43
N GLY A 406 9.06 -50.99 -9.38
CA GLY A 406 8.54 -51.40 -8.09
C GLY A 406 9.58 -51.88 -7.07
N GLU A 407 10.86 -51.98 -7.47
CA GLU A 407 11.92 -52.36 -6.54
C GLU A 407 12.17 -51.28 -5.50
N PRO A 408 12.49 -51.63 -4.23
CA PRO A 408 12.72 -50.70 -3.17
C PRO A 408 14.07 -49.98 -3.33
N VAL A 409 14.10 -48.65 -3.06
CA VAL A 409 15.34 -47.86 -2.97
C VAL A 409 15.95 -48.05 -1.59
N LYS A 410 16.93 -48.98 -1.50
CA LYS A 410 17.59 -49.36 -0.26
C LYS A 410 18.70 -48.38 0.11
N ASN A 411 18.87 -48.12 1.40
CA ASN A 411 19.95 -47.24 1.93
C ASN A 411 20.01 -45.85 1.33
N ALA A 412 18.88 -45.31 0.84
CA ALA A 412 18.79 -43.95 0.35
C ALA A 412 18.94 -42.97 1.53
N ARG A 413 19.79 -41.96 1.37
CA ARG A 413 19.90 -40.85 2.33
C ARG A 413 18.67 -39.94 2.16
N VAL A 414 17.94 -39.73 3.26
CA VAL A 414 16.70 -38.97 3.27
C VAL A 414 16.83 -37.77 4.20
N GLN A 415 16.58 -36.59 3.68
CA GLN A 415 16.51 -35.33 4.42
C GLN A 415 15.05 -34.88 4.50
N LEU A 416 14.63 -34.51 5.70
CA LEU A 416 13.29 -34.05 6.00
C LEU A 416 13.32 -32.58 6.43
N SER A 417 12.39 -31.79 5.89
CA SER A 417 12.16 -30.41 6.30
C SER A 417 10.67 -30.18 6.49
N LEU A 418 10.28 -29.63 7.64
CA LEU A 418 8.88 -29.43 7.98
C LEU A 418 8.56 -27.96 8.16
N ARG A 419 7.47 -27.51 7.57
CA ARG A 419 6.88 -26.19 7.80
C ARG A 419 5.43 -26.32 8.18
N ALA A 420 4.95 -25.48 9.08
CA ALA A 420 3.56 -25.40 9.48
C ALA A 420 2.89 -24.12 8.96
N GLN A 421 1.64 -24.25 8.52
CA GLN A 421 0.73 -23.13 8.30
C GLN A 421 -0.46 -23.29 9.26
N GLN A 422 -0.73 -22.27 10.06
CA GLN A 422 -1.83 -22.31 11.03
C GLN A 422 -3.16 -22.00 10.33
N LEU A 423 -4.22 -22.69 10.76
CA LEU A 423 -5.59 -22.38 10.35
C LEU A 423 -6.05 -21.13 11.12
N SER A 424 -6.48 -20.12 10.41
CA SER A 424 -6.89 -18.82 10.94
C SER A 424 -8.11 -18.28 10.21
N MET A 425 -8.91 -17.49 10.91
CA MET A 425 -9.93 -16.65 10.27
C MET A 425 -9.25 -15.47 9.59
N VAL A 426 -9.49 -15.29 8.29
CA VAL A 426 -9.03 -14.14 7.52
C VAL A 426 -10.25 -13.54 6.82
N GLY A 427 -10.73 -12.41 7.32
CA GLY A 427 -12.05 -11.92 6.92
C GLY A 427 -13.13 -12.93 7.29
N ASN A 428 -13.93 -13.34 6.30
CA ASN A 428 -15.03 -14.29 6.48
C ASN A 428 -14.64 -15.75 6.18
N ASP A 429 -13.38 -16.04 5.91
CA ASP A 429 -12.93 -17.35 5.50
C ASP A 429 -11.93 -17.97 6.46
N LEU A 430 -12.03 -19.27 6.66
CA LEU A 430 -10.95 -20.05 7.27
C LEU A 430 -9.85 -20.32 6.26
N ARG A 431 -8.65 -19.79 6.52
CA ARG A 431 -7.47 -19.93 5.67
C ARG A 431 -6.25 -20.40 6.44
N TYR A 432 -5.37 -21.08 5.74
CA TYR A 432 -4.04 -21.38 6.28
C TYR A 432 -3.13 -20.15 6.12
N ALA A 433 -2.62 -19.63 7.23
CA ALA A 433 -1.80 -18.44 7.29
C ALA A 433 -0.41 -18.73 7.86
N GLY A 434 0.58 -17.92 7.43
CA GLY A 434 1.97 -18.09 7.84
C GLY A 434 2.67 -19.29 7.21
N ARG A 435 3.99 -19.37 7.35
CA ARG A 435 4.84 -20.53 7.03
C ARG A 435 5.98 -20.56 8.01
N PHE A 436 5.84 -21.32 9.08
CA PHE A 436 6.81 -21.39 10.15
C PHE A 436 7.62 -22.68 10.05
N PRO A 437 8.95 -22.64 10.19
CA PRO A 437 9.75 -23.85 10.28
C PRO A 437 9.39 -24.60 11.58
N VAL A 438 9.32 -25.93 11.48
CA VAL A 438 9.13 -26.84 12.63
C VAL A 438 10.38 -27.68 12.76
N SER A 439 10.99 -27.65 13.94
CA SER A 439 12.18 -28.45 14.23
C SER A 439 11.84 -29.95 14.22
N LEU A 440 12.68 -30.74 13.56
CA LEU A 440 12.56 -32.19 13.50
C LEU A 440 13.74 -32.83 14.24
N GLU A 441 13.43 -33.71 15.15
CA GLU A 441 14.40 -34.68 15.64
C GLU A 441 14.61 -35.73 14.55
N GLY A 442 15.86 -35.91 14.10
CA GLY A 442 16.15 -36.84 13.01
C GLY A 442 15.77 -36.34 11.63
N SER A 443 16.09 -35.07 11.31
CA SER A 443 15.90 -34.48 9.97
C SER A 443 16.69 -35.21 8.88
N GLU A 444 17.64 -36.04 9.21
CA GLU A 444 18.39 -36.92 8.32
C GLU A 444 18.25 -38.37 8.73
N THR A 445 17.96 -39.26 7.78
CA THR A 445 17.73 -40.68 8.01
C THR A 445 18.08 -41.50 6.77
N VAL A 446 17.96 -42.82 6.83
CA VAL A 446 18.28 -43.73 5.73
C VAL A 446 17.09 -44.69 5.52
N SER A 447 16.73 -44.98 4.28
CA SER A 447 15.72 -46.00 4.00
C SER A 447 16.20 -47.40 4.33
N ASP A 448 15.28 -48.26 4.80
CA ASP A 448 15.55 -49.65 5.10
C ASP A 448 15.68 -50.53 3.84
N ALA A 449 15.84 -51.83 4.03
CA ALA A 449 15.94 -52.80 2.95
C ALA A 449 14.64 -52.93 2.10
N SER A 450 13.51 -52.46 2.60
CA SER A 450 12.21 -52.39 1.89
C SER A 450 11.93 -51.01 1.31
N GLY A 451 12.90 -50.10 1.34
CA GLY A 451 12.75 -48.71 0.88
C GLY A 451 11.88 -47.84 1.77
N HIS A 452 11.66 -48.22 3.01
CA HIS A 452 10.84 -47.47 3.95
C HIS A 452 11.67 -46.57 4.86
N VAL A 453 11.06 -45.47 5.25
CA VAL A 453 11.53 -44.58 6.33
C VAL A 453 10.37 -44.34 7.28
N ALA A 454 10.55 -44.66 8.55
CA ALA A 454 9.57 -44.34 9.56
C ALA A 454 9.48 -42.83 9.73
N LEU A 455 8.25 -42.31 9.81
CA LEU A 455 7.97 -40.89 9.97
C LEU A 455 7.30 -40.65 11.32
N ASN A 456 7.91 -39.81 12.13
CA ASN A 456 7.36 -39.32 13.38
C ASN A 456 7.59 -37.80 13.45
N LEU A 457 6.52 -37.01 13.19
CA LEU A 457 6.60 -35.57 13.22
C LEU A 457 6.02 -35.03 14.52
N PRO A 458 6.52 -33.89 15.02
CA PRO A 458 6.04 -33.31 16.26
C PRO A 458 4.56 -32.95 16.17
N ALA A 459 3.89 -32.95 17.32
CA ALA A 459 2.52 -32.49 17.44
C ALA A 459 2.42 -31.00 17.14
N ALA A 460 1.32 -30.57 16.53
CA ALA A 460 1.03 -29.15 16.37
C ALA A 460 0.22 -28.63 17.56
N ASP A 461 0.54 -27.43 18.04
CA ASP A 461 -0.17 -26.79 19.16
C ASP A 461 -1.51 -26.18 18.74
N LYS A 462 -1.72 -25.99 17.42
CA LYS A 462 -2.91 -25.37 16.86
C LYS A 462 -3.32 -26.06 15.55
N PRO A 463 -4.61 -25.97 15.16
CA PRO A 463 -5.05 -26.45 13.87
C PRO A 463 -4.17 -25.91 12.75
N SER A 464 -3.62 -26.81 11.93
CA SER A 464 -2.57 -26.48 10.99
C SER A 464 -2.56 -27.40 9.78
N ARG A 465 -1.82 -27.02 8.78
CA ARG A 465 -1.34 -27.94 7.77
C ARG A 465 0.19 -27.99 7.79
N TYR A 466 0.73 -29.18 7.80
CA TYR A 466 2.16 -29.40 7.67
C TYR A 466 2.53 -29.56 6.21
N LEU A 467 3.61 -28.92 5.79
CA LEU A 467 4.26 -29.05 4.50
C LEU A 467 5.58 -29.77 4.75
N LEU A 468 5.57 -31.10 4.53
CA LEU A 468 6.74 -31.95 4.66
C LEU A 468 7.48 -32.01 3.33
N THR A 469 8.66 -31.45 3.27
CA THR A 469 9.58 -31.59 2.13
C THR A 469 10.54 -32.73 2.43
N VAL A 470 10.53 -33.72 1.53
CA VAL A 470 11.39 -34.90 1.58
C VAL A 470 12.36 -34.84 0.40
N SER A 471 13.64 -34.91 0.69
CA SER A 471 14.70 -34.99 -0.30
C SER A 471 15.50 -36.28 -0.08
N ALA A 472 15.47 -37.18 -1.04
CA ALA A 472 16.16 -38.48 -0.93
C ALA A 472 17.19 -38.65 -2.03
N SER A 473 18.31 -39.29 -1.73
CA SER A 473 19.37 -39.65 -2.68
C SER A 473 19.67 -41.14 -2.57
N ASP A 474 19.68 -41.84 -3.70
CA ASP A 474 20.09 -43.26 -3.74
C ASP A 474 21.61 -43.45 -3.76
N GLY A 475 22.04 -44.70 -3.80
CA GLY A 475 23.48 -45.03 -3.84
C GLY A 475 24.24 -44.54 -5.08
N ALA A 476 23.53 -44.25 -6.17
CA ALA A 476 24.07 -43.70 -7.41
C ALA A 476 24.02 -42.14 -7.44
N ALA A 477 23.74 -41.52 -6.28
CA ALA A 477 23.63 -40.06 -6.10
C ALA A 477 22.48 -39.38 -6.86
N TYR A 478 21.51 -40.11 -7.40
CA TYR A 478 20.29 -39.50 -7.93
C TYR A 478 19.44 -38.97 -6.80
N ARG A 479 19.03 -37.71 -6.94
CA ARG A 479 18.24 -37.01 -5.92
C ARG A 479 16.83 -36.73 -6.39
N VAL A 480 15.86 -37.06 -5.55
CA VAL A 480 14.45 -36.75 -5.74
C VAL A 480 13.96 -35.92 -4.56
N THR A 481 13.22 -34.87 -4.85
CA THR A 481 12.63 -34.01 -3.84
C THR A 481 11.13 -33.88 -4.08
N THR A 482 10.33 -34.05 -3.05
CA THR A 482 8.87 -33.90 -3.08
C THR A 482 8.38 -33.17 -1.84
N THR A 483 7.22 -32.48 -1.96
CA THR A 483 6.54 -31.87 -0.82
C THR A 483 5.18 -32.53 -0.65
N LYS A 484 4.88 -32.93 0.56
CA LYS A 484 3.62 -33.58 0.94
C LYS A 484 2.90 -32.72 1.98
N GLU A 485 1.58 -32.65 1.84
CA GLU A 485 0.70 -31.91 2.73
C GLU A 485 0.05 -32.87 3.75
N ILE A 486 0.05 -32.47 5.04
CA ILE A 486 -0.55 -33.25 6.13
C ILE A 486 -1.48 -32.32 6.90
N LEU A 487 -2.73 -32.70 7.06
CA LEU A 487 -3.73 -31.91 7.74
C LEU A 487 -3.80 -32.24 9.23
N ILE A 488 -3.87 -31.19 10.04
CA ILE A 488 -4.02 -31.28 11.49
C ILE A 488 -5.23 -30.47 11.90
N GLU A 489 -6.22 -31.12 12.42
CA GLU A 489 -7.44 -30.52 12.98
C GLU A 489 -8.23 -29.62 12.02
N ARG A 490 -8.25 -29.98 10.71
CA ARG A 490 -9.15 -29.34 9.77
C ARG A 490 -10.56 -29.96 9.81
N GLY A 491 -10.65 -31.23 10.14
CA GLY A 491 -11.85 -32.05 10.10
C GLY A 491 -11.99 -32.84 8.79
N LEU A 492 -12.36 -34.10 8.91
CA LEU A 492 -12.73 -34.93 7.74
C LEU A 492 -14.10 -34.53 7.19
N ALA A 493 -14.93 -33.89 8.02
CA ALA A 493 -16.18 -33.30 7.62
C ALA A 493 -15.96 -31.82 7.29
N HIS A 494 -16.26 -31.42 6.08
CA HIS A 494 -16.17 -30.03 5.63
C HIS A 494 -17.60 -29.50 5.46
N TYR A 495 -17.86 -28.33 6.03
CA TYR A 495 -19.14 -27.67 5.97
C TYR A 495 -19.02 -26.32 5.29
N SER A 496 -20.06 -25.94 4.57
CA SER A 496 -20.33 -24.55 4.22
C SER A 496 -21.10 -23.88 5.35
N LEU A 497 -20.79 -22.62 5.62
CA LEU A 497 -21.54 -21.76 6.54
C LEU A 497 -21.80 -20.43 5.83
N SER A 498 -23.05 -20.02 5.78
CA SER A 498 -23.42 -18.79 5.08
C SER A 498 -24.60 -18.10 5.76
N THR A 499 -24.75 -16.81 5.50
CA THR A 499 -25.92 -16.01 5.88
C THR A 499 -26.35 -15.15 4.69
N ALA A 500 -27.59 -14.68 4.70
CA ALA A 500 -28.13 -13.83 3.65
C ALA A 500 -27.49 -12.43 3.66
N ALA A 501 -27.08 -11.94 4.84
CA ALA A 501 -26.43 -10.65 5.01
C ALA A 501 -25.21 -10.76 5.93
N GLN A 502 -24.14 -10.02 5.60
CA GLN A 502 -22.89 -10.00 6.37
C GLN A 502 -22.99 -9.13 7.63
N TYR A 503 -24.05 -8.35 7.76
CA TYR A 503 -24.37 -7.57 8.97
C TYR A 503 -25.86 -7.57 9.26
N SER A 504 -26.23 -7.26 10.50
CA SER A 504 -27.60 -7.10 10.99
C SER A 504 -27.67 -5.99 12.04
N ASN A 505 -28.87 -5.62 12.46
CA ASN A 505 -29.05 -4.74 13.60
C ASN A 505 -29.05 -5.54 14.91
N SER A 506 -28.67 -4.89 16.00
CA SER A 506 -28.74 -5.47 17.35
C SER A 506 -30.17 -5.87 17.68
N GLY A 507 -30.37 -7.08 18.20
CA GLY A 507 -31.65 -7.66 18.49
C GLY A 507 -32.37 -8.31 17.31
N GLU A 508 -31.88 -8.18 16.09
CA GLU A 508 -32.42 -8.91 14.93
C GLU A 508 -32.04 -10.40 14.98
N SER A 509 -32.93 -11.22 14.48
CA SER A 509 -32.69 -12.65 14.32
C SER A 509 -32.02 -12.94 12.98
N VAL A 510 -30.81 -13.47 13.02
CA VAL A 510 -30.02 -13.80 11.84
C VAL A 510 -30.07 -15.31 11.57
N VAL A 511 -30.45 -15.67 10.35
CA VAL A 511 -30.51 -17.07 9.92
C VAL A 511 -29.17 -17.44 9.26
N PHE A 512 -28.50 -18.42 9.84
CA PHE A 512 -27.31 -19.04 9.28
C PHE A 512 -27.69 -20.38 8.64
N ARG A 513 -27.16 -20.63 7.45
CA ARG A 513 -27.32 -21.89 6.72
C ARG A 513 -26.02 -22.67 6.76
N TYR A 514 -26.11 -23.97 6.99
CA TYR A 514 -24.98 -24.86 6.97
C TYR A 514 -25.30 -26.15 6.23
N ALA A 515 -24.30 -26.68 5.55
CA ALA A 515 -24.43 -27.95 4.84
C ALA A 515 -23.08 -28.64 4.76
N ALA A 516 -23.06 -29.97 4.86
CA ALA A 516 -21.89 -30.76 4.53
C ALA A 516 -21.57 -30.57 3.04
N LEU A 517 -20.30 -30.33 2.71
CA LEU A 517 -19.86 -30.25 1.32
C LEU A 517 -19.89 -31.65 0.69
N GLU A 518 -19.96 -31.69 -0.65
CA GLU A 518 -19.92 -32.95 -1.41
C GLU A 518 -18.73 -33.79 -0.97
N SER A 519 -18.94 -35.11 -0.85
CA SER A 519 -17.98 -36.07 -0.29
C SER A 519 -17.66 -35.98 1.19
N SER A 520 -18.16 -35.01 1.91
CA SER A 520 -17.94 -34.85 3.35
C SER A 520 -18.92 -35.69 4.17
N LYS A 521 -18.40 -36.26 5.27
CA LYS A 521 -19.23 -37.01 6.21
C LYS A 521 -20.13 -36.06 7.00
N GLN A 522 -21.43 -36.37 7.03
CA GLN A 522 -22.35 -35.64 7.89
C GLN A 522 -22.09 -36.03 9.35
N VAL A 523 -21.82 -35.03 10.18
CA VAL A 523 -21.58 -35.21 11.63
C VAL A 523 -22.41 -34.20 12.41
N PRO A 524 -22.76 -34.49 13.68
CA PRO A 524 -23.32 -33.49 14.57
C PRO A 524 -22.36 -32.31 14.70
N VAL A 525 -22.88 -31.12 14.67
CA VAL A 525 -22.06 -29.89 14.74
C VAL A 525 -22.48 -29.01 15.92
N THR A 526 -21.52 -28.35 16.50
CA THR A 526 -21.71 -27.29 17.51
C THR A 526 -21.39 -25.96 16.85
N TYR A 527 -22.24 -24.97 17.01
CA TYR A 527 -21.87 -23.60 16.65
C TYR A 527 -21.34 -22.89 17.88
N GLU A 528 -20.38 -22.01 17.66
CA GLU A 528 -19.85 -21.08 18.65
C GLU A 528 -19.77 -19.71 18.01
N TRP A 529 -20.34 -18.68 18.65
CA TRP A 529 -20.02 -17.32 18.29
C TRP A 529 -19.21 -16.62 19.38
N LEU A 530 -18.24 -15.83 18.95
CA LEU A 530 -17.35 -15.02 19.77
C LEU A 530 -17.49 -13.56 19.38
N ARG A 531 -17.90 -12.69 20.31
CA ARG A 531 -17.86 -11.24 20.13
C ARG A 531 -16.44 -10.75 20.36
N LEU A 532 -15.87 -9.97 19.40
CA LEU A 532 -14.46 -9.61 19.43
C LEU A 532 -14.13 -8.53 20.47
N GLU A 533 -15.08 -7.65 20.78
CA GLU A 533 -14.88 -6.49 21.65
C GLU A 533 -14.70 -6.87 23.12
N ASP A 534 -15.49 -7.80 23.64
CA ASP A 534 -15.46 -8.20 25.05
C ASP A 534 -15.14 -9.71 25.27
N ARG A 535 -14.85 -10.43 24.18
CA ARG A 535 -14.56 -11.87 24.21
C ARG A 535 -15.69 -12.73 24.76
N THR A 536 -16.91 -12.22 24.82
CA THR A 536 -18.06 -13.04 25.19
C THR A 536 -18.35 -14.05 24.09
N SER A 537 -18.67 -15.27 24.47
CA SER A 537 -19.02 -16.36 23.56
C SER A 537 -20.26 -17.09 24.00
N HIS A 538 -20.88 -17.78 23.05
CA HIS A 538 -22.02 -18.68 23.27
C HIS A 538 -21.92 -19.83 22.29
N SER A 539 -22.32 -21.01 22.71
CA SER A 539 -22.34 -22.22 21.89
C SER A 539 -23.69 -22.93 21.95
N GLY A 540 -24.01 -23.65 20.90
CA GLY A 540 -25.21 -24.48 20.84
C GLY A 540 -25.02 -25.67 19.90
N GLU A 541 -25.70 -26.76 20.18
CA GLU A 541 -25.64 -27.96 19.38
C GLU A 541 -26.60 -27.90 18.18
N LEU A 542 -26.17 -28.44 17.06
CA LEU A 542 -26.92 -28.52 15.82
C LEU A 542 -26.96 -29.95 15.30
N PRO A 543 -28.09 -30.42 14.73
CA PRO A 543 -28.19 -31.76 14.20
C PRO A 543 -27.34 -31.93 12.93
N SER A 544 -26.82 -33.12 12.69
CA SER A 544 -25.99 -33.44 11.52
C SER A 544 -26.69 -33.21 10.17
N GLY A 545 -27.99 -33.43 10.11
CA GLY A 545 -28.80 -33.23 8.90
C GLY A 545 -29.51 -31.86 8.85
N GLY A 546 -29.21 -30.93 9.75
CA GLY A 546 -29.81 -29.59 9.76
C GLY A 546 -29.35 -28.75 8.58
N LYS A 547 -30.18 -27.75 8.22
CA LYS A 547 -29.91 -26.83 7.10
C LYS A 547 -29.69 -25.40 7.55
N SER A 548 -30.25 -25.01 8.70
CA SER A 548 -30.16 -23.66 9.21
C SER A 548 -30.38 -23.61 10.72
N PHE A 549 -29.88 -22.53 11.33
CA PHE A 549 -30.16 -22.13 12.71
C PHE A 549 -30.22 -20.62 12.79
N THR A 550 -30.82 -20.14 13.87
CA THR A 550 -31.01 -18.69 14.06
C THR A 550 -30.24 -18.22 15.30
N VAL A 551 -29.59 -17.10 15.18
CA VAL A 551 -28.91 -16.43 16.30
C VAL A 551 -29.48 -15.02 16.42
N ASN A 552 -29.76 -14.60 17.67
CA ASN A 552 -30.08 -13.23 18.00
C ASN A 552 -28.91 -12.60 18.74
N PHE A 553 -28.32 -11.57 18.12
CA PHE A 553 -27.21 -10.84 18.70
C PHE A 553 -27.73 -9.63 19.49
N ALA A 554 -27.78 -9.75 20.80
CA ALA A 554 -28.29 -8.72 21.67
C ALA A 554 -27.41 -7.45 21.75
N LYS A 555 -26.11 -7.60 21.55
CA LYS A 555 -25.14 -6.50 21.61
C LYS A 555 -24.58 -6.20 20.23
N PRO A 556 -24.35 -4.92 19.90
CA PRO A 556 -23.64 -4.55 18.68
C PRO A 556 -22.16 -4.93 18.76
N GLY A 557 -21.51 -5.13 17.61
CA GLY A 557 -20.09 -5.45 17.52
C GLY A 557 -19.76 -6.45 16.41
N ASN A 558 -18.53 -6.94 16.41
CA ASN A 558 -18.04 -7.90 15.44
C ASN A 558 -18.01 -9.30 16.04
N TYR A 559 -18.66 -10.24 15.37
CA TYR A 559 -18.81 -11.62 15.80
C TYR A 559 -18.10 -12.57 14.84
N ASN A 560 -17.33 -13.51 15.38
CA ASN A 560 -16.87 -14.67 14.67
C ASN A 560 -17.70 -15.88 15.02
N LEU A 561 -18.29 -16.49 14.00
CA LEU A 561 -19.10 -17.70 14.12
C LEU A 561 -18.31 -18.88 13.58
N THR A 562 -18.19 -19.95 14.35
CA THR A 562 -17.51 -21.19 13.96
C THR A 562 -18.42 -22.38 14.13
N LEU A 563 -18.32 -23.35 13.22
CA LEU A 563 -18.90 -24.67 13.37
C LEU A 563 -17.78 -25.65 13.78
N ARG A 564 -18.08 -26.51 14.76
CA ARG A 564 -17.16 -27.53 15.25
C ARG A 564 -17.89 -28.88 15.30
N ASP A 565 -17.13 -29.94 15.15
CA ASP A 565 -17.63 -31.28 15.44
C ASP A 565 -17.61 -31.58 16.95
N LYS A 566 -18.06 -32.78 17.33
CA LYS A 566 -18.07 -33.24 18.73
C LYS A 566 -16.69 -33.30 19.39
N ASP A 567 -15.64 -33.40 18.61
CA ASP A 567 -14.26 -33.45 19.06
C ASP A 567 -13.60 -32.07 19.09
N GLY A 568 -14.36 -30.99 18.78
CA GLY A 568 -13.91 -29.59 18.73
C GLY A 568 -13.20 -29.20 17.44
N LEU A 569 -13.13 -30.07 16.43
CA LEU A 569 -12.51 -29.77 15.15
C LEU A 569 -13.30 -28.70 14.40
N ILE A 570 -12.61 -27.71 13.83
CA ILE A 570 -13.21 -26.62 13.09
C ILE A 570 -13.66 -27.09 11.70
N LEU A 571 -14.93 -26.97 11.41
CA LEU A 571 -15.55 -27.39 10.14
C LEU A 571 -15.80 -26.22 9.19
N ALA A 572 -16.20 -25.07 9.72
CA ALA A 572 -16.46 -23.84 8.97
C ALA A 572 -16.37 -22.61 9.87
N GLY A 573 -16.25 -21.43 9.29
CA GLY A 573 -16.26 -20.16 10.01
C GLY A 573 -16.75 -19.01 9.15
N LEU A 574 -17.33 -17.98 9.81
CA LEU A 574 -17.90 -16.79 9.20
C LEU A 574 -17.81 -15.62 10.19
N SER A 575 -17.52 -14.42 9.70
CA SER A 575 -17.64 -13.19 10.48
C SER A 575 -18.96 -12.49 10.17
N HIS A 576 -19.57 -11.88 11.19
CA HIS A 576 -20.83 -11.15 11.09
C HIS A 576 -20.75 -9.86 11.91
N ALA A 577 -21.10 -8.73 11.31
CA ALA A 577 -21.14 -7.44 11.99
C ALA A 577 -22.56 -7.17 12.53
N VAL A 578 -22.65 -6.61 13.72
CA VAL A 578 -23.95 -6.23 14.33
C VAL A 578 -23.94 -4.73 14.60
N SER A 579 -24.79 -4.02 13.88
CA SER A 579 -24.97 -2.58 14.02
C SER A 579 -25.79 -2.23 15.26
N GLY A 580 -25.47 -1.13 15.91
CA GLY A 580 -26.25 -0.63 17.03
C GLY A 580 -25.59 0.51 17.78
N LYS A 581 -26.29 1.08 18.73
CA LYS A 581 -25.80 2.18 19.57
C LYS A 581 -24.50 1.75 20.30
N GLY A 582 -23.46 2.55 20.18
CA GLY A 582 -22.16 2.27 20.80
C GLY A 582 -21.20 1.44 19.93
N SER A 583 -21.59 1.04 18.70
CA SER A 583 -20.63 0.50 17.74
C SER A 583 -19.68 1.57 17.28
N THR A 584 -18.38 1.32 17.36
CA THR A 584 -17.32 2.23 16.87
C THR A 584 -16.23 1.42 16.20
N ALA A 585 -15.64 2.00 15.16
CA ALA A 585 -14.39 1.50 14.59
C ALA A 585 -13.20 1.81 15.52
N HIS A 586 -12.04 1.26 15.23
CA HIS A 586 -10.82 1.65 15.95
C HIS A 586 -10.46 3.10 15.67
N THR A 587 -9.87 3.78 16.66
CA THR A 587 -9.43 5.17 16.51
C THR A 587 -8.54 5.34 15.28
N GLY A 588 -8.88 6.32 14.44
CA GLY A 588 -8.13 6.60 13.21
C GLY A 588 -8.43 5.67 12.04
N THR A 589 -9.50 4.85 12.12
CA THR A 589 -9.96 3.99 11.02
C THR A 589 -11.43 4.27 10.68
N VAL A 590 -11.92 3.66 9.64
CA VAL A 590 -13.34 3.53 9.32
C VAL A 590 -13.58 2.11 8.83
N ASP A 591 -14.65 1.46 9.27
CA ASP A 591 -14.98 0.12 8.85
C ASP A 591 -16.12 0.15 7.84
N ILE A 592 -16.04 -0.68 6.80
CA ILE A 592 -17.10 -0.81 5.79
C ILE A 592 -17.40 -2.29 5.60
N VAL A 593 -18.68 -2.66 5.82
CA VAL A 593 -19.14 -4.03 5.64
C VAL A 593 -20.28 -4.05 4.62
N ALA A 594 -20.07 -4.76 3.50
CA ALA A 594 -21.11 -5.00 2.51
C ALA A 594 -22.11 -6.05 3.02
N ASP A 595 -23.39 -5.91 2.68
CA ASP A 595 -24.41 -6.90 3.10
C ASP A 595 -24.27 -8.25 2.39
N LYS A 596 -23.69 -8.27 1.18
CA LYS A 596 -23.45 -9.49 0.39
C LYS A 596 -22.02 -9.56 -0.13
N THR A 597 -21.58 -10.78 -0.44
CA THR A 597 -20.28 -11.02 -1.05
C THR A 597 -20.29 -10.95 -2.58
N LEU A 598 -21.49 -11.09 -3.21
CA LEU A 598 -21.70 -11.04 -4.66
C LEU A 598 -23.10 -10.48 -4.94
N TYR A 599 -23.19 -9.58 -5.89
CA TYR A 599 -24.42 -8.93 -6.33
C TYR A 599 -24.74 -9.29 -7.78
N GLN A 600 -26.04 -9.32 -8.10
CA GLN A 600 -26.51 -9.35 -9.46
C GLN A 600 -26.75 -7.91 -9.96
N PRO A 601 -26.53 -7.62 -11.23
CA PRO A 601 -26.95 -6.35 -11.81
C PRO A 601 -28.45 -6.10 -11.56
N GLY A 602 -28.78 -4.87 -11.16
CA GLY A 602 -30.17 -4.49 -10.76
C GLY A 602 -30.46 -4.65 -9.26
N GLU A 603 -29.59 -5.32 -8.50
CA GLU A 603 -29.70 -5.32 -7.03
C GLU A 603 -29.19 -4.02 -6.41
N THR A 604 -29.39 -3.86 -5.12
CA THR A 604 -28.83 -2.75 -4.34
C THR A 604 -27.82 -3.28 -3.34
N ALA A 605 -26.58 -2.81 -3.43
CA ALA A 605 -25.56 -3.08 -2.45
C ALA A 605 -25.76 -2.19 -1.23
N LYS A 606 -25.80 -2.78 -0.04
CA LYS A 606 -25.87 -2.06 1.22
C LYS A 606 -24.52 -2.12 1.91
N MET A 607 -23.97 -0.95 2.23
CA MET A 607 -22.67 -0.79 2.85
C MET A 607 -22.84 -0.19 4.24
N LEU A 608 -22.59 -0.97 5.28
CA LEU A 608 -22.53 -0.48 6.65
C LEU A 608 -21.21 0.22 6.88
N ILE A 609 -21.25 1.51 7.16
CA ILE A 609 -20.08 2.34 7.46
C ILE A 609 -20.08 2.57 8.97
N THR A 610 -18.95 2.29 9.63
CA THR A 610 -18.76 2.53 11.07
C THR A 610 -17.55 3.42 11.29
N PHE A 611 -17.75 4.56 11.93
CA PHE A 611 -16.70 5.50 12.30
C PHE A 611 -16.26 5.30 13.76
N PRO A 612 -15.04 5.73 14.14
CA PRO A 612 -14.53 5.63 15.50
C PRO A 612 -15.20 6.61 16.49
N GLU A 613 -15.72 7.70 15.96
CA GLU A 613 -16.40 8.79 16.67
C GLU A 613 -17.51 9.38 15.77
N PRO A 614 -18.40 10.23 16.27
CA PRO A 614 -19.39 10.90 15.42
C PRO A 614 -18.69 11.71 14.31
N ILE A 615 -18.99 11.37 13.07
CA ILE A 615 -18.50 12.02 11.85
C ILE A 615 -19.70 12.50 11.05
N ASP A 616 -19.77 13.79 10.79
CA ASP A 616 -20.86 14.40 10.04
C ASP A 616 -20.46 14.67 8.58
N GLU A 617 -19.16 14.62 8.25
CA GLU A 617 -18.69 14.83 6.90
C GLU A 617 -17.60 13.84 6.48
N ALA A 618 -17.79 13.24 5.31
CA ALA A 618 -16.85 12.35 4.67
C ALA A 618 -17.08 12.35 3.16
N LEU A 619 -16.01 12.11 2.39
CA LEU A 619 -16.09 11.87 0.96
C LEU A 619 -16.34 10.39 0.69
N LEU A 620 -17.39 10.09 -0.05
CA LEU A 620 -17.77 8.77 -0.51
C LEU A 620 -17.50 8.69 -2.01
N THR A 621 -16.88 7.61 -2.48
CA THR A 621 -16.59 7.44 -3.91
C THR A 621 -16.87 6.03 -4.39
N LEU A 622 -17.26 5.91 -5.67
CA LEU A 622 -17.18 4.66 -6.42
C LEU A 622 -16.00 4.74 -7.38
N GLU A 623 -15.13 3.76 -7.29
CA GLU A 623 -13.84 3.78 -7.99
C GLU A 623 -13.53 2.43 -8.59
N ARG A 624 -12.81 2.47 -9.69
CA ARG A 624 -12.16 1.31 -10.26
C ARG A 624 -10.71 1.70 -10.55
N ASP A 625 -10.47 2.20 -11.69
CA ASP A 625 -9.24 2.79 -12.19
C ASP A 625 -9.37 4.32 -12.33
N ARG A 626 -10.54 4.83 -12.01
CA ARG A 626 -10.86 6.25 -11.83
C ARG A 626 -11.97 6.40 -10.80
N VAL A 627 -12.17 7.61 -10.31
CA VAL A 627 -13.36 7.95 -9.52
C VAL A 627 -14.52 8.10 -10.49
N GLU A 628 -15.42 7.13 -10.52
CA GLU A 628 -16.59 7.14 -11.39
C GLU A 628 -17.71 8.00 -10.81
N GLN A 629 -17.88 7.99 -9.50
CA GLN A 629 -18.89 8.75 -8.77
C GLN A 629 -18.34 9.25 -7.44
N GLN A 630 -18.80 10.40 -7.01
CA GLN A 630 -18.46 11.00 -5.73
C GLN A 630 -19.68 11.54 -5.01
N SER A 631 -19.63 11.62 -3.71
CA SER A 631 -20.69 12.11 -2.83
C SER A 631 -20.14 12.58 -1.51
N LEU A 632 -20.78 13.51 -0.87
CA LEU A 632 -20.52 13.85 0.53
C LEU A 632 -21.50 13.12 1.45
N LEU A 633 -21.04 12.82 2.65
CA LEU A 633 -21.87 12.19 3.68
C LEU A 633 -23.06 13.09 4.08
N SER A 634 -22.81 14.40 4.20
CA SER A 634 -23.82 15.40 4.56
C SER A 634 -24.79 15.73 3.41
N HIS A 635 -24.34 15.60 2.16
CA HIS A 635 -25.10 15.93 0.96
C HIS A 635 -25.01 14.79 -0.06
N PRO A 636 -25.81 13.73 0.12
CA PRO A 636 -25.75 12.56 -0.75
C PRO A 636 -26.10 12.88 -2.19
N ALA A 637 -25.26 12.44 -3.11
CA ALA A 637 -25.52 12.51 -4.56
C ALA A 637 -26.56 11.45 -4.99
N ASN A 638 -27.16 11.64 -6.17
CA ASN A 638 -28.26 10.79 -6.65
C ASN A 638 -27.91 9.31 -6.89
N TRP A 639 -26.64 8.96 -6.94
CA TRP A 639 -26.18 7.59 -7.21
C TRP A 639 -26.22 6.68 -5.97
N LEU A 640 -26.43 7.23 -4.76
CA LEU A 640 -26.60 6.47 -3.53
C LEU A 640 -27.71 7.07 -2.65
N THR A 641 -28.17 6.25 -1.72
CA THR A 641 -29.01 6.70 -0.61
C THR A 641 -28.27 6.43 0.68
N LEU A 642 -28.22 7.43 1.56
CA LEU A 642 -27.60 7.32 2.89
C LEU A 642 -28.65 7.36 3.97
N GLN A 643 -28.51 6.45 4.93
CA GLN A 643 -29.32 6.42 6.15
C GLN A 643 -28.40 6.45 7.36
N ARG A 644 -28.53 7.46 8.22
CA ARG A 644 -27.84 7.46 9.52
C ARG A 644 -28.56 6.48 10.45
N LEU A 645 -27.83 5.50 10.95
CA LEU A 645 -28.37 4.48 11.86
C LEU A 645 -28.23 4.89 13.34
N ASN A 646 -27.10 5.51 13.67
CA ASN A 646 -26.79 6.08 14.99
C ASN A 646 -25.65 7.12 14.84
N ASP A 647 -25.04 7.55 15.96
CA ASP A 647 -24.06 8.63 15.96
C ASP A 647 -22.78 8.30 15.17
N THR A 648 -22.41 7.03 15.08
CA THR A 648 -21.17 6.54 14.46
C THR A 648 -21.39 5.66 13.25
N GLN A 649 -22.65 5.33 12.90
CA GLN A 649 -22.93 4.40 11.81
C GLN A 649 -23.89 4.94 10.77
N TYR A 650 -23.59 4.64 9.52
CA TYR A 650 -24.42 4.95 8.35
C TYR A 650 -24.60 3.70 7.49
N GLU A 651 -25.72 3.58 6.82
CA GLU A 651 -25.95 2.62 5.76
C GLU A 651 -26.01 3.35 4.41
N ALA A 652 -25.08 3.04 3.52
CA ALA A 652 -25.11 3.51 2.14
C ALA A 652 -25.71 2.43 1.25
N ARG A 653 -26.70 2.82 0.42
CA ARG A 653 -27.36 1.95 -0.55
C ARG A 653 -26.97 2.37 -1.95
N VAL A 654 -26.31 1.48 -2.66
CA VAL A 654 -25.77 1.71 -4.00
C VAL A 654 -26.47 0.80 -5.00
N PRO A 655 -27.24 1.33 -5.96
CA PRO A 655 -27.80 0.55 -7.06
C PRO A 655 -26.70 -0.06 -7.91
N VAL A 656 -26.72 -1.39 -8.10
CA VAL A 656 -25.68 -2.13 -8.83
C VAL A 656 -26.00 -2.15 -10.32
N SER A 657 -25.11 -1.59 -11.11
CA SER A 657 -25.19 -1.54 -12.57
C SER A 657 -24.38 -2.69 -13.22
N ASN A 658 -24.77 -3.07 -14.44
CA ASN A 658 -23.98 -3.96 -15.30
C ASN A 658 -22.55 -3.45 -15.52
N SER A 659 -22.35 -2.14 -15.59
CA SER A 659 -21.05 -1.51 -15.76
C SER A 659 -20.10 -1.71 -14.59
N PHE A 660 -20.59 -2.12 -13.42
CA PHE A 660 -19.76 -2.39 -12.24
C PHE A 660 -19.03 -3.74 -12.30
N ALA A 661 -19.48 -4.66 -13.18
CA ALA A 661 -18.87 -5.97 -13.32
C ALA A 661 -17.40 -5.90 -13.80
N PRO A 662 -16.49 -6.76 -13.31
CA PRO A 662 -16.68 -7.79 -12.28
C PRO A 662 -16.70 -7.22 -10.84
N ASN A 663 -16.25 -6.01 -10.63
CA ASN A 663 -16.26 -5.35 -9.35
C ASN A 663 -16.10 -3.83 -9.50
N ILE A 664 -16.56 -3.10 -8.50
CA ILE A 664 -16.26 -1.69 -8.26
C ILE A 664 -15.94 -1.51 -6.78
N THR A 665 -15.13 -0.52 -6.46
CA THR A 665 -14.71 -0.22 -5.08
C THR A 665 -15.56 0.93 -4.53
N PHE A 666 -16.21 0.71 -3.41
CA PHE A 666 -16.81 1.76 -2.60
C PHE A 666 -15.78 2.21 -1.57
N SER A 667 -15.54 3.51 -1.47
CA SER A 667 -14.52 4.07 -0.60
C SER A 667 -15.10 5.19 0.25
N VAL A 668 -14.66 5.27 1.49
CA VAL A 668 -14.96 6.33 2.45
C VAL A 668 -13.66 6.98 2.90
N LEU A 669 -13.60 8.29 2.81
CA LEU A 669 -12.46 9.12 3.20
C LEU A 669 -12.94 10.26 4.10
N TYR A 670 -12.36 10.42 5.27
CA TYR A 670 -12.66 11.56 6.15
C TYR A 670 -11.39 12.12 6.78
N THR A 671 -11.46 13.35 7.25
CA THR A 671 -10.40 14.00 8.02
C THR A 671 -10.91 14.45 9.38
N ARG A 672 -10.10 14.27 10.42
CA ARG A 672 -10.40 14.67 11.79
C ARG A 672 -9.13 15.04 12.53
N ASN A 673 -9.12 16.17 13.19
CA ASN A 673 -7.99 16.66 13.99
C ASN A 673 -6.63 16.66 13.23
N GLY A 674 -6.66 16.93 11.92
CA GLY A 674 -5.48 16.97 11.07
C GLY A 674 -4.94 15.61 10.64
N GLN A 675 -5.66 14.54 10.94
CA GLN A 675 -5.40 13.20 10.40
C GLN A 675 -6.50 12.82 9.43
N TYR A 676 -6.17 12.04 8.43
CA TYR A 676 -7.16 11.48 7.50
C TYR A 676 -7.19 9.96 7.65
N SER A 677 -8.35 9.40 7.40
CA SER A 677 -8.55 7.95 7.35
C SER A 677 -9.39 7.60 6.15
N PHE A 678 -9.08 6.49 5.52
CA PHE A 678 -9.85 5.97 4.42
C PHE A 678 -9.98 4.46 4.50
N GLN A 679 -11.05 3.93 3.93
CA GLN A 679 -11.28 2.50 3.79
C GLN A 679 -11.99 2.22 2.48
N ASN A 680 -11.67 1.07 1.91
CA ASN A 680 -12.21 0.58 0.66
C ASN A 680 -12.96 -0.73 0.89
N ALA A 681 -14.11 -0.90 0.25
CA ALA A 681 -14.84 -2.15 0.22
C ALA A 681 -15.27 -2.48 -1.22
N GLY A 682 -15.00 -3.70 -1.66
CA GLY A 682 -15.34 -4.15 -3.00
C GLY A 682 -16.82 -4.54 -3.13
N ILE A 683 -17.50 -4.01 -4.11
CA ILE A 683 -18.82 -4.48 -4.58
C ILE A 683 -18.55 -5.42 -5.75
N LYS A 684 -18.59 -6.74 -5.49
CA LYS A 684 -18.41 -7.76 -6.53
C LYS A 684 -19.72 -7.98 -7.26
N VAL A 685 -19.66 -7.99 -8.59
CA VAL A 685 -20.83 -8.14 -9.45
C VAL A 685 -20.67 -9.37 -10.33
N ALA A 686 -21.73 -10.17 -10.41
CA ALA A 686 -21.74 -11.37 -11.23
C ALA A 686 -21.50 -11.02 -12.71
N VAL A 687 -20.60 -11.76 -13.32
CA VAL A 687 -20.30 -11.65 -14.76
C VAL A 687 -21.00 -12.77 -15.47
N PRO A 688 -21.66 -12.55 -16.60
CA PRO A 688 -22.15 -13.64 -17.44
C PRO A 688 -20.98 -14.58 -17.77
N GLN A 689 -21.12 -15.86 -17.43
CA GLN A 689 -20.11 -16.84 -17.76
C GLN A 689 -20.29 -17.28 -19.22
N LEU A 690 -19.18 -17.32 -19.95
CA LEU A 690 -19.12 -17.96 -21.25
C LEU A 690 -18.96 -19.48 -21.00
N ASP A 691 -19.97 -20.24 -21.34
CA ASP A 691 -19.91 -21.71 -21.26
C ASP A 691 -19.27 -22.26 -22.55
N ILE A 692 -17.99 -22.57 -22.46
CA ILE A 692 -17.26 -23.17 -23.58
C ILE A 692 -17.22 -24.67 -23.38
N ARG A 693 -17.91 -25.42 -24.26
CA ARG A 693 -17.87 -26.85 -24.28
C ARG A 693 -16.84 -27.33 -25.29
N VAL A 694 -15.94 -28.17 -24.80
CA VAL A 694 -14.90 -28.81 -25.61
C VAL A 694 -15.28 -30.25 -25.83
N LYS A 695 -15.44 -30.64 -27.09
CA LYS A 695 -15.73 -32.02 -27.48
C LYS A 695 -14.64 -32.51 -28.43
N THR A 696 -14.13 -33.68 -28.16
CA THR A 696 -13.18 -34.38 -29.04
C THR A 696 -13.87 -35.53 -29.75
N ASP A 697 -13.41 -35.87 -30.94
CA ASP A 697 -13.95 -36.97 -31.74
C ASP A 697 -13.69 -38.34 -31.10
N LYS A 698 -12.68 -38.46 -30.22
CA LYS A 698 -12.35 -39.66 -29.45
C LYS A 698 -12.08 -39.31 -27.99
N THR A 699 -12.18 -40.34 -27.13
CA THR A 699 -11.83 -40.18 -25.70
C THR A 699 -10.36 -40.51 -25.40
N HIS A 700 -9.69 -41.24 -26.29
CA HIS A 700 -8.28 -41.64 -26.15
C HIS A 700 -7.58 -41.53 -27.49
N TYR A 701 -6.35 -41.04 -27.49
CA TYR A 701 -5.50 -40.85 -28.66
C TYR A 701 -4.13 -41.48 -28.42
N GLN A 702 -3.46 -41.88 -29.47
CA GLN A 702 -2.08 -42.30 -29.42
C GLN A 702 -1.13 -41.09 -29.59
N PRO A 703 0.11 -41.17 -29.10
CA PRO A 703 1.09 -40.12 -29.31
C PRO A 703 1.29 -39.84 -30.83
N GLY A 704 1.12 -38.58 -31.24
CA GLY A 704 1.23 -38.14 -32.62
C GLY A 704 -0.06 -38.25 -33.45
N GLU A 705 -1.14 -38.76 -32.88
CA GLU A 705 -2.45 -38.83 -33.53
C GLU A 705 -3.11 -37.43 -33.61
N LEU A 706 -3.80 -37.17 -34.73
CA LEU A 706 -4.54 -35.92 -34.93
C LEU A 706 -5.80 -35.91 -34.07
N VAL A 707 -5.98 -34.87 -33.31
CA VAL A 707 -7.16 -34.63 -32.45
C VAL A 707 -8.06 -33.60 -33.11
N ASN A 708 -9.31 -33.97 -33.41
CA ASN A 708 -10.33 -33.04 -33.85
C ASN A 708 -11.08 -32.52 -32.64
N VAL A 709 -11.08 -31.21 -32.47
CA VAL A 709 -11.70 -30.52 -31.32
C VAL A 709 -12.83 -29.63 -31.81
N GLU A 710 -14.02 -29.84 -31.29
CA GLU A 710 -15.18 -28.99 -31.48
C GLU A 710 -15.36 -28.10 -30.24
N LEU A 711 -15.44 -26.78 -30.46
CA LEU A 711 -15.73 -25.78 -29.43
C LEU A 711 -17.13 -25.22 -29.68
N THR A 712 -17.99 -25.32 -28.68
CA THR A 712 -19.37 -24.74 -28.73
C THR A 712 -19.67 -23.87 -27.53
#